data_9194e6075b3efe7c7aa0d9161c70c7f2
#
_entry.id   9194e6075b3efe7c7aa0d9161c70c7f2
#
_cell.length_a   1.000
_cell.length_b   1.000
_cell.length_c   1.000
_cell.angle_alpha   90.00
_cell.angle_beta   90.00
_cell.angle_gamma   90.00
#
_symmetry.space_group_name_H-M   'P 1'
#
loop_
_entity.id
_entity.type
_entity.pdbx_description
1 polymer ?
#
loop_
_entity_poly.entity_id
_entity_poly.type
_entity_poly.pdbx_seq_one_letter_code
_entity_poly.pdbx_strand_id
1 'polypeptide(L)'
;MGNEFVTGELAFNTRSKAYGQTYAQVLRLDVGPLRIHAASWAYGALGVLASVSETVPQEKSDVRAFFQLTSMACSAPSTRAHLVLPLSELGRYEVVACFKAMEELLDSNEEKEWSESYKARSSRLFRKWLTKSIQNTIREPIGLGRRLFRTRFDHRGSHRQTLSDRPGKLDDGVLANPLGAIPHLNLSQLRERETERMTHDITRLRDGCFDEIRFWGGIRKQMLKVALYAPNVEELRLTKLFLQGASNRMELRALEECTDEAILSSMVRIVDDVDFPRHPTYTQHHKSNISKRIIEYLGIPQGRLDNVRTRQIFYLTRSALTKELVAAFYPLLIHTRFNAGSLREVIRSWVTVEDGIYTLKGYKSKTDQETPLIDITRENQAAYESIELLLWNFDQLKRFQHVDEHEERLWFAWNHTGNEQLSDPISNFHAAKRLLLKRLGMDWFSDDQVRTHMLVLDRIKGGSSVQSLRDGVGHKTETTTSIYFMNIASMRHSSSINLEFQRRIDSTIKFELSNERSFFADKFDPVYVDKDLLFPIGDGTSCTSPFEPPDPTWLVNDMCDAKNCHVGEGCVRNKILLGKRRIVEVWATTAYYEKSWKRLLAENEDAFQKWHGPAMLFNLALKKYIRDSSYWPLVEPIVRNCEEKNAT
;
A
#
# COMPACT_ATOMS: atom_id res chain seq x y z
N MET A 1 16.73 47.75 20.79
CA MET A 1 16.25 47.48 19.42
C MET A 1 14.81 47.03 19.52
N GLY A 2 13.88 47.66 18.79
CA GLY A 2 12.44 47.59 19.02
C GLY A 2 11.88 46.19 18.97
N ASN A 3 11.00 45.88 19.94
CA ASN A 3 10.24 44.65 20.05
C ASN A 3 9.04 44.61 19.06
N GLU A 4 9.22 45.09 17.83
CA GLU A 4 8.17 45.06 16.82
C GLU A 4 8.06 43.67 16.17
N PHE A 5 6.83 43.19 16.09
CA PHE A 5 6.53 41.95 15.38
C PHE A 5 6.73 42.14 13.86
N VAL A 6 7.28 41.15 13.20
CA VAL A 6 7.41 41.15 11.75
C VAL A 6 6.02 41.10 11.11
N THR A 7 5.79 42.01 10.17
CA THR A 7 4.57 42.05 9.35
C THR A 7 4.96 41.92 7.89
N GLY A 8 4.06 41.35 7.08
CA GLY A 8 4.24 41.17 5.63
C GLY A 8 4.39 39.72 5.20
N GLU A 9 4.70 39.54 3.93
CA GLU A 9 4.76 38.24 3.29
C GLU A 9 6.20 37.79 3.03
N LEU A 10 6.48 36.51 3.26
CA LEU A 10 7.66 35.83 2.73
C LEU A 10 7.31 35.10 1.44
N ALA A 11 8.16 35.21 0.45
CA ALA A 11 8.04 34.53 -0.85
C ALA A 11 8.93 33.27 -0.88
N PHE A 12 8.37 32.18 -1.39
CA PHE A 12 9.07 30.91 -1.52
C PHE A 12 8.93 30.41 -2.97
N ASN A 13 10.04 30.12 -3.61
CA ASN A 13 9.99 29.42 -4.89
C ASN A 13 9.66 27.96 -4.64
N THR A 14 8.52 27.54 -5.18
CA THR A 14 8.02 26.18 -4.97
C THR A 14 7.87 25.45 -6.28
N ARG A 15 7.92 24.14 -6.22
CA ARG A 15 7.59 23.24 -7.28
C ARG A 15 6.49 22.27 -6.84
N SER A 16 5.65 21.91 -7.75
CA SER A 16 4.77 20.77 -7.62
C SER A 16 4.94 19.89 -8.87
N LYS A 17 4.89 18.60 -8.70
CA LYS A 17 4.93 17.65 -9.81
C LYS A 17 3.55 17.04 -9.99
N ALA A 18 3.04 17.06 -11.21
CA ALA A 18 1.84 16.37 -11.60
C ALA A 18 1.97 15.93 -13.08
N TYR A 19 1.46 14.74 -13.40
CA TYR A 19 1.43 14.19 -14.76
C TYR A 19 2.81 14.19 -15.47
N GLY A 20 3.88 13.95 -14.72
CA GLY A 20 5.24 14.00 -15.25
C GLY A 20 5.83 15.39 -15.47
N GLN A 21 5.06 16.44 -15.27
CA GLN A 21 5.51 17.82 -15.44
C GLN A 21 5.83 18.46 -14.08
N THR A 22 6.79 19.36 -14.09
CA THR A 22 7.16 20.16 -12.91
C THR A 22 6.60 21.57 -13.09
N TYR A 23 5.73 21.97 -12.18
CA TYR A 23 5.15 23.30 -12.15
C TYR A 23 5.89 24.14 -11.11
N ALA A 24 6.55 25.21 -11.57
CA ALA A 24 7.19 26.17 -10.70
C ALA A 24 6.21 27.31 -10.38
N GLN A 25 6.13 27.74 -9.13
CA GLN A 25 5.33 28.87 -8.70
C GLN A 25 5.91 29.54 -7.47
N VAL A 26 5.63 30.82 -7.31
CA VAL A 26 5.96 31.57 -6.11
C VAL A 26 4.80 31.46 -5.12
N LEU A 27 5.06 30.92 -3.94
CA LEU A 27 4.12 30.87 -2.83
C LEU A 27 4.42 32.04 -1.88
N ARG A 28 3.45 32.90 -1.62
CA ARG A 28 3.56 33.99 -0.65
C ARG A 28 2.79 33.65 0.60
N LEU A 29 3.41 33.80 1.78
CA LEU A 29 2.80 33.46 3.06
C LEU A 29 2.98 34.65 4.02
N ASP A 30 1.86 35.13 4.59
CA ASP A 30 1.85 36.19 5.56
C ASP A 30 2.39 35.70 6.91
N VAL A 31 3.45 36.33 7.42
CA VAL A 31 4.08 35.99 8.70
C VAL A 31 3.52 36.80 9.87
N GLY A 32 2.75 37.84 9.64
CA GLY A 32 2.15 38.68 10.69
C GLY A 32 1.39 37.88 11.75
N PRO A 33 0.54 36.90 11.40
CA PRO A 33 -0.17 36.07 12.36
C PRO A 33 0.70 35.28 13.32
N LEU A 34 1.98 35.02 12.99
CA LEU A 34 2.89 34.30 13.88
C LEU A 34 3.32 35.11 15.09
N ARG A 35 3.23 36.44 15.03
CA ARG A 35 3.65 37.40 16.10
C ARG A 35 5.05 37.12 16.60
N ILE A 36 6.01 37.04 15.70
CA ILE A 36 7.44 36.77 15.94
C ILE A 36 8.28 38.00 15.58
N HIS A 37 9.46 38.13 16.18
CA HIS A 37 10.41 39.20 15.90
C HIS A 37 11.43 38.78 14.84
N ALA A 38 12.02 39.73 14.13
CA ALA A 38 13.02 39.45 13.08
C ALA A 38 14.25 38.68 13.57
N ALA A 39 14.65 38.86 14.84
CA ALA A 39 15.76 38.13 15.44
C ALA A 39 15.37 36.72 15.93
N SER A 40 14.09 36.36 15.94
CA SER A 40 13.61 35.08 16.48
C SER A 40 14.07 33.86 15.68
N TRP A 41 14.24 32.74 16.36
CA TRP A 41 14.59 31.48 15.71
C TRP A 41 13.57 31.06 14.64
N ALA A 42 12.29 31.20 14.91
CA ALA A 42 11.23 30.89 13.96
C ALA A 42 11.35 31.71 12.67
N TYR A 43 11.60 33.03 12.78
CA TYR A 43 11.76 33.88 11.60
C TYR A 43 13.04 33.52 10.83
N GLY A 44 14.16 33.29 11.56
CA GLY A 44 15.40 32.80 10.94
C GLY A 44 15.22 31.51 10.15
N ALA A 45 14.42 30.57 10.67
CA ALA A 45 14.15 29.32 9.96
C ALA A 45 13.30 29.51 8.69
N LEU A 46 12.31 30.39 8.73
CA LEU A 46 11.51 30.78 7.56
C LEU A 46 12.36 31.52 6.52
N GLY A 47 13.23 32.41 6.96
CA GLY A 47 14.18 33.14 6.10
C GLY A 47 15.17 32.20 5.39
N VAL A 48 15.71 31.21 6.10
CA VAL A 48 16.58 30.19 5.50
C VAL A 48 15.81 29.35 4.49
N LEU A 49 14.56 28.96 4.77
CA LEU A 49 13.74 28.25 3.81
C LEU A 49 13.46 29.10 2.57
N ALA A 50 13.17 30.39 2.72
CA ALA A 50 12.96 31.30 1.60
C ALA A 50 14.24 31.41 0.75
N SER A 51 15.39 31.70 1.35
CA SER A 51 16.67 31.81 0.67
C SER A 51 17.07 30.51 -0.04
N VAL A 52 16.91 29.35 0.62
CA VAL A 52 17.20 28.05 -0.04
C VAL A 52 16.24 27.80 -1.21
N SER A 53 15.00 28.29 -1.13
CA SER A 53 14.04 28.14 -2.20
C SER A 53 14.39 28.96 -3.46
N GLU A 54 15.15 30.04 -3.33
CA GLU A 54 15.62 30.84 -4.47
C GLU A 54 16.59 30.06 -5.35
N THR A 55 17.42 29.24 -4.74
CA THR A 55 18.40 28.40 -5.46
C THR A 55 17.85 27.06 -5.89
N VAL A 56 17.03 26.43 -5.02
CA VAL A 56 16.43 25.12 -5.25
C VAL A 56 14.95 25.19 -4.86
N PRO A 57 14.04 25.26 -5.84
CA PRO A 57 12.61 25.28 -5.57
C PRO A 57 12.17 24.11 -4.68
N GLN A 58 11.46 24.40 -3.59
CA GLN A 58 11.02 23.42 -2.61
C GLN A 58 9.65 22.86 -2.97
N GLU A 59 9.31 21.66 -2.48
CA GLU A 59 7.96 21.11 -2.65
C GLU A 59 6.93 22.03 -1.98
N LYS A 60 5.90 22.45 -2.73
CA LYS A 60 4.85 23.37 -2.23
C LYS A 60 4.17 22.85 -0.97
N SER A 61 3.93 21.53 -0.92
CA SER A 61 3.35 20.86 0.25
C SER A 61 4.23 20.96 1.50
N ASP A 62 5.55 20.86 1.33
CA ASP A 62 6.51 20.92 2.44
C ASP A 62 6.64 22.36 2.98
N VAL A 63 6.64 23.37 2.09
CA VAL A 63 6.66 24.78 2.50
C VAL A 63 5.40 25.13 3.32
N ARG A 64 4.22 24.75 2.80
CA ARG A 64 2.96 24.96 3.53
C ARG A 64 2.92 24.22 4.85
N ALA A 65 3.33 22.96 4.87
CA ALA A 65 3.35 22.16 6.09
C ALA A 65 4.30 22.76 7.13
N PHE A 66 5.51 23.17 6.73
CA PHE A 66 6.45 23.82 7.67
C PHE A 66 5.90 25.12 8.23
N PHE A 67 5.29 25.95 7.40
CA PHE A 67 4.66 27.20 7.85
C PHE A 67 3.51 26.94 8.84
N GLN A 68 2.63 25.98 8.55
CA GLN A 68 1.55 25.59 9.45
C GLN A 68 2.06 25.03 10.79
N LEU A 69 3.10 24.20 10.75
CA LEU A 69 3.75 23.68 11.96
C LEU A 69 4.38 24.80 12.79
N THR A 70 5.01 25.77 12.14
CA THR A 70 5.58 26.94 12.80
C THR A 70 4.49 27.81 13.42
N SER A 71 3.37 28.01 12.71
CA SER A 71 2.20 28.73 13.24
C SER A 71 1.62 28.04 14.47
N MET A 72 1.40 26.74 14.40
CA MET A 72 0.91 25.94 15.53
C MET A 72 1.89 26.01 16.72
N ALA A 73 3.18 25.87 16.47
CA ALA A 73 4.21 25.92 17.50
C ALA A 73 4.35 27.34 18.12
N CYS A 74 4.15 28.41 17.34
CA CYS A 74 4.10 29.78 17.85
C CYS A 74 2.84 30.08 18.66
N SER A 75 1.76 29.34 18.48
CA SER A 75 0.51 29.49 19.24
C SER A 75 0.54 28.72 20.56
N ALA A 76 1.36 27.70 20.72
CA ALA A 76 1.49 26.92 21.93
C ALA A 76 2.57 27.49 22.87
N PRO A 77 2.26 27.79 24.14
CA PRO A 77 3.22 28.41 25.08
C PRO A 77 4.52 27.62 25.24
N SER A 78 4.45 26.30 25.30
CA SER A 78 5.60 25.42 25.51
C SER A 78 6.64 25.45 24.38
N THR A 79 6.21 25.57 23.14
CA THR A 79 7.10 25.69 21.99
C THR A 79 7.44 27.15 21.68
N ARG A 80 6.49 28.05 21.85
CA ARG A 80 6.67 29.48 21.61
C ARG A 80 7.85 30.05 22.40
N ALA A 81 7.97 29.69 23.69
CA ALA A 81 9.05 30.16 24.55
C ALA A 81 10.45 30.00 23.96
N HIS A 82 10.65 28.92 23.17
CA HIS A 82 11.92 28.64 22.51
C HIS A 82 12.01 29.28 21.11
N LEU A 83 10.90 29.32 20.36
CA LEU A 83 10.88 29.81 18.98
C LEU A 83 11.04 31.31 18.84
N VAL A 84 10.68 32.06 19.87
CA VAL A 84 10.84 33.53 19.90
C VAL A 84 12.21 33.98 20.37
N LEU A 85 13.06 33.08 20.90
CA LEU A 85 14.42 33.38 21.30
C LEU A 85 15.25 33.84 20.08
N PRO A 86 16.12 34.85 20.28
CA PRO A 86 17.12 35.21 19.29
C PRO A 86 18.07 34.04 19.00
N LEU A 87 18.52 33.91 17.74
CA LEU A 87 19.45 32.88 17.37
C LEU A 87 20.76 32.90 18.20
N SER A 88 21.17 34.06 18.68
CA SER A 88 22.35 34.25 19.56
C SER A 88 22.19 33.67 20.97
N GLU A 89 20.96 33.45 21.42
CA GLU A 89 20.64 32.94 22.75
C GLU A 89 20.29 31.43 22.75
N LEU A 90 20.31 30.79 21.56
CA LEU A 90 19.99 29.38 21.44
C LEU A 90 21.16 28.51 21.86
N GLY A 91 20.96 27.73 22.91
CA GLY A 91 21.84 26.65 23.31
C GLY A 91 21.28 25.28 22.92
N ARG A 92 22.06 24.25 23.22
CA ARG A 92 21.64 22.86 22.97
C ARG A 92 20.38 22.47 23.74
N TYR A 93 20.22 23.01 24.95
CA TYR A 93 19.07 22.74 25.80
C TYR A 93 17.78 23.24 25.17
N GLU A 94 17.76 24.51 24.72
CA GLU A 94 16.62 25.18 24.11
C GLU A 94 16.16 24.42 22.83
N VAL A 95 17.14 24.00 22.01
CA VAL A 95 16.85 23.21 20.79
C VAL A 95 16.19 21.87 21.12
N VAL A 96 16.74 21.13 22.08
CA VAL A 96 16.20 19.84 22.50
C VAL A 96 14.81 19.99 23.14
N ALA A 97 14.64 20.99 24.00
CA ALA A 97 13.37 21.29 24.68
C ALA A 97 12.28 21.65 23.66
N CYS A 98 12.61 22.51 22.70
CA CYS A 98 11.68 22.87 21.63
C CYS A 98 11.22 21.65 20.80
N PHE A 99 12.15 20.76 20.44
CA PHE A 99 11.82 19.57 19.66
C PHE A 99 10.94 18.57 20.44
N LYS A 100 11.20 18.40 21.75
CA LYS A 100 10.35 17.58 22.62
C LYS A 100 8.95 18.19 22.76
N ALA A 101 8.87 19.50 23.09
CA ALA A 101 7.60 20.19 23.21
C ALA A 101 6.78 20.14 21.91
N MET A 102 7.44 20.21 20.74
CA MET A 102 6.77 20.05 19.46
C MET A 102 6.21 18.65 19.27
N GLU A 103 6.93 17.61 19.69
CA GLU A 103 6.42 16.23 19.61
C GLU A 103 5.25 15.97 20.57
N GLU A 104 5.29 16.57 21.75
CA GLU A 104 4.16 16.55 22.69
C GLU A 104 2.94 17.29 22.11
N LEU A 105 3.15 18.43 21.48
CA LEU A 105 2.10 19.18 20.78
C LEU A 105 1.48 18.39 19.64
N LEU A 106 2.29 17.67 18.87
CA LEU A 106 1.79 16.79 17.80
C LEU A 106 1.00 15.59 18.33
N ASP A 107 1.29 15.14 19.53
CA ASP A 107 0.63 13.98 20.16
C ASP A 107 -0.67 14.38 20.88
N SER A 108 -0.70 15.54 21.53
CA SER A 108 -1.83 16.05 22.32
C SER A 108 -2.90 16.77 21.51
N ASN A 109 -2.77 16.86 20.18
CA ASN A 109 -3.75 17.57 19.36
C ASN A 109 -5.02 16.75 19.18
N GLU A 110 -5.99 16.95 20.09
CA GLU A 110 -7.28 16.24 20.10
C GLU A 110 -8.20 16.63 18.93
N GLU A 111 -8.02 17.82 18.33
CA GLU A 111 -8.83 18.27 17.20
C GLU A 111 -8.54 17.49 15.91
N LYS A 112 -7.35 16.89 15.80
CA LYS A 112 -6.94 16.10 14.62
C LYS A 112 -6.19 14.86 15.07
N GLU A 113 -6.81 13.71 14.93
CA GLU A 113 -6.11 12.42 15.02
C GLU A 113 -5.11 12.26 13.88
N TRP A 114 -3.91 12.78 14.06
CA TRP A 114 -2.84 12.60 13.08
C TRP A 114 -2.24 11.22 13.17
N SER A 115 -2.04 10.60 12.01
CA SER A 115 -1.34 9.32 11.93
C SER A 115 0.12 9.45 12.39
N GLU A 116 0.69 8.37 12.94
CA GLU A 116 2.10 8.33 13.37
C GLU A 116 3.07 8.74 12.23
N SER A 117 2.76 8.35 11.00
CA SER A 117 3.54 8.75 9.82
C SER A 117 3.47 10.26 9.56
N TYR A 118 2.31 10.89 9.75
CA TYR A 118 2.17 12.33 9.62
C TYR A 118 2.94 13.06 10.72
N LYS A 119 2.82 12.62 11.97
CA LYS A 119 3.57 13.15 13.12
C LYS A 119 5.08 13.03 12.89
N ALA A 120 5.55 11.88 12.42
CA ALA A 120 6.94 11.62 12.10
C ALA A 120 7.48 12.52 10.98
N ARG A 121 6.70 12.71 9.89
CA ARG A 121 7.05 13.61 8.79
C ARG A 121 7.11 15.06 9.27
N SER A 122 6.10 15.50 10.03
CA SER A 122 5.97 16.84 10.56
C SER A 122 7.12 17.17 11.51
N SER A 123 7.42 16.29 12.46
CA SER A 123 8.55 16.44 13.38
C SER A 123 9.89 16.56 12.63
N ARG A 124 10.13 15.72 11.61
CA ARG A 124 11.35 15.79 10.80
C ARG A 124 11.46 17.06 9.97
N LEU A 125 10.34 17.50 9.37
CA LEU A 125 10.31 18.73 8.58
C LEU A 125 10.58 19.95 9.45
N PHE A 126 9.96 20.02 10.63
CA PHE A 126 10.17 21.07 11.60
C PHE A 126 11.63 21.13 12.07
N ARG A 127 12.19 20.00 12.49
CA ARG A 127 13.61 19.90 12.91
C ARG A 127 14.57 20.28 11.79
N LYS A 128 14.32 19.84 10.54
CA LYS A 128 15.15 20.12 9.38
C LYS A 128 15.42 21.62 9.21
N TRP A 129 14.36 22.42 9.18
CA TRP A 129 14.48 23.84 8.87
C TRP A 129 14.97 24.67 10.04
N LEU A 130 14.51 24.33 11.25
CA LEU A 130 15.04 24.96 12.46
C LEU A 130 16.53 24.69 12.68
N THR A 131 16.99 23.47 12.41
CA THR A 131 18.42 23.17 12.52
C THR A 131 19.24 23.85 11.43
N LYS A 132 18.72 23.94 10.18
CA LYS A 132 19.40 24.66 9.12
C LYS A 132 19.61 26.14 9.43
N SER A 133 18.67 26.79 10.09
CA SER A 133 18.83 28.19 10.48
C SER A 133 19.96 28.40 11.50
N ILE A 134 20.14 27.46 12.41
CA ILE A 134 21.24 27.47 13.37
C ILE A 134 22.60 27.28 12.65
N GLN A 135 22.70 26.29 11.78
CA GLN A 135 23.93 25.96 11.05
C GLN A 135 24.43 27.13 10.19
N ASN A 136 23.52 27.91 9.63
CA ASN A 136 23.88 29.05 8.79
C ASN A 136 24.27 30.32 9.58
N THR A 137 23.93 30.41 10.86
CA THR A 137 24.02 31.66 11.63
C THR A 137 25.02 31.59 12.79
N ILE A 138 25.30 30.42 13.32
CA ILE A 138 26.15 30.24 14.52
C ILE A 138 27.53 29.72 14.09
N ARG A 139 28.60 30.48 14.42
CA ARG A 139 29.98 30.13 14.11
C ARG A 139 30.51 28.90 14.85
N GLU A 140 29.94 28.56 16.01
CA GLU A 140 30.27 27.35 16.75
C GLU A 140 29.18 26.31 16.54
N PRO A 141 29.50 25.09 16.10
CA PRO A 141 28.50 24.05 15.95
C PRO A 141 27.96 23.68 17.35
N ILE A 142 26.71 24.03 17.62
CA ILE A 142 25.96 23.35 18.67
C ILE A 142 26.06 21.87 18.29
N GLY A 143 26.81 21.07 19.03
CA GLY A 143 27.08 19.67 18.72
C GLY A 143 25.81 18.81 18.70
N LEU A 144 25.01 19.03 17.66
CA LEU A 144 23.73 18.36 17.42
C LEU A 144 24.06 17.00 16.80
N GLY A 145 24.25 15.99 17.67
CA GLY A 145 24.48 14.63 17.23
C GLY A 145 23.30 14.08 16.42
N ARG A 146 23.53 13.10 15.55
CA ARG A 146 22.51 12.44 14.71
C ARG A 146 21.24 11.99 15.47
N ARG A 147 21.32 11.78 16.78
CA ARG A 147 20.19 11.41 17.64
C ARG A 147 19.13 12.51 17.77
N LEU A 148 19.51 13.79 17.64
CA LEU A 148 18.55 14.92 17.70
C LEU A 148 17.64 15.00 16.48
N PHE A 149 17.99 14.35 15.38
CA PHE A 149 17.16 14.27 14.19
C PHE A 149 16.18 13.10 14.20
N ARG A 150 16.26 12.21 15.21
CA ARG A 150 15.33 11.10 15.35
C ARG A 150 14.07 11.56 16.09
N THR A 151 12.95 11.49 15.40
CA THR A 151 11.64 11.63 16.03
C THR A 151 11.27 10.34 16.80
N ARG A 152 10.47 10.49 17.86
CA ARG A 152 9.89 9.36 18.58
C ARG A 152 8.78 8.65 17.79
N PHE A 153 8.21 9.31 16.79
CA PHE A 153 7.11 8.79 16.00
C PHE A 153 7.58 7.79 14.93
N ASP A 154 6.79 6.76 14.71
CA ASP A 154 7.08 5.81 13.64
C ASP A 154 6.72 6.41 12.27
N HIS A 155 7.72 6.51 11.42
CA HIS A 155 7.58 7.06 10.08
C HIS A 155 7.03 6.07 9.04
N ARG A 156 6.85 4.82 9.43
CA ARG A 156 6.51 3.72 8.53
C ARG A 156 5.00 3.65 8.24
N GLY A 157 4.18 4.29 9.07
CA GLY A 157 2.77 4.60 8.84
C GLY A 157 1.92 3.51 8.22
N SER A 158 0.96 3.91 7.42
CA SER A 158 0.01 3.04 6.71
C SER A 158 0.65 2.05 5.72
N HIS A 159 1.91 2.28 5.30
CA HIS A 159 2.66 1.33 4.48
C HIS A 159 2.95 -0.01 5.18
N ARG A 160 2.76 -0.07 6.49
CA ARG A 160 2.91 -1.30 7.28
C ARG A 160 1.61 -2.05 7.50
N GLN A 161 0.48 -1.46 7.12
CA GLN A 161 -0.82 -2.07 7.36
C GLN A 161 -1.36 -2.69 6.08
N THR A 162 -1.88 -3.91 6.21
CA THR A 162 -2.68 -4.55 5.17
C THR A 162 -4.16 -4.20 5.37
N LEU A 163 -5.03 -4.56 4.44
CA LEU A 163 -6.48 -4.41 4.59
C LEU A 163 -7.04 -5.26 5.73
N SER A 164 -6.34 -6.33 6.08
CA SER A 164 -6.75 -7.27 7.12
C SER A 164 -6.27 -6.86 8.51
N ASP A 165 -5.44 -5.81 8.62
CA ASP A 165 -5.01 -5.27 9.90
C ASP A 165 -6.15 -4.43 10.50
N ARG A 166 -6.39 -4.58 11.79
CA ARG A 166 -7.42 -3.80 12.47
C ARG A 166 -7.06 -2.31 12.44
N PRO A 167 -8.04 -1.40 12.31
CA PRO A 167 -7.81 0.03 12.49
C PRO A 167 -7.22 0.27 13.88
N GLY A 168 -6.13 1.00 13.95
CA GLY A 168 -5.46 1.34 15.20
C GLY A 168 -3.96 1.49 15.06
N LYS A 169 -3.32 1.94 16.12
CA LYS A 169 -1.86 2.02 16.21
C LYS A 169 -1.31 0.59 16.29
N LEU A 170 -0.27 0.31 15.50
CA LEU A 170 0.51 -0.91 15.67
C LEU A 170 1.18 -0.86 17.05
N ASP A 171 0.82 -1.80 17.91
CA ASP A 171 1.47 -1.97 19.19
C ASP A 171 2.92 -2.44 18.95
N ASP A 172 3.90 -1.69 19.44
CA ASP A 172 5.31 -2.05 19.34
C ASP A 172 5.60 -3.40 20.03
N GLY A 173 4.84 -3.76 21.05
CA GLY A 173 4.92 -5.06 21.71
C GLY A 173 4.50 -6.20 20.77
N VAL A 174 3.48 -6.01 19.94
CA VAL A 174 3.05 -7.00 18.93
C VAL A 174 4.09 -7.14 17.81
N LEU A 175 4.78 -6.06 17.43
CA LEU A 175 5.86 -6.12 16.46
C LEU A 175 7.12 -6.78 17.05
N ALA A 176 7.40 -6.57 18.34
CA ALA A 176 8.53 -7.19 19.03
C ALA A 176 8.32 -8.70 19.24
N ASN A 177 7.09 -9.12 19.56
CA ASN A 177 6.74 -10.54 19.75
C ASN A 177 5.38 -10.86 19.11
N PRO A 178 5.31 -11.00 17.79
CA PRO A 178 4.05 -11.21 17.06
C PRO A 178 3.35 -12.54 17.39
N LEU A 179 4.04 -13.48 18.02
CA LEU A 179 3.51 -14.79 18.45
C LEU A 179 3.29 -14.88 19.97
N GLY A 180 3.71 -13.89 20.75
CA GLY A 180 3.73 -13.95 22.22
C GLY A 180 2.36 -14.12 22.90
N ALA A 181 1.27 -13.80 22.19
CA ALA A 181 -0.09 -13.92 22.70
C ALA A 181 -0.78 -15.26 22.32
N ILE A 182 -0.07 -16.19 21.66
CA ILE A 182 -0.67 -17.39 21.08
C ILE A 182 0.11 -18.65 21.52
N PRO A 183 0.08 -19.01 22.81
CA PRO A 183 0.58 -20.29 23.25
C PRO A 183 -0.29 -21.42 22.68
N HIS A 184 0.31 -22.51 22.24
CA HIS A 184 -0.34 -23.75 21.79
C HIS A 184 -0.98 -23.76 20.39
N LEU A 185 -0.77 -22.76 19.53
CA LEU A 185 -1.26 -22.82 18.17
C LEU A 185 -0.43 -23.78 17.29
N ASN A 186 -1.15 -24.52 16.45
CA ASN A 186 -0.56 -25.11 15.26
C ASN A 186 -0.16 -23.97 14.31
N LEU A 187 1.14 -23.77 14.13
CA LEU A 187 1.70 -22.64 13.39
C LEU A 187 1.38 -22.70 11.90
N SER A 188 1.22 -23.90 11.34
CA SER A 188 0.77 -24.10 9.96
C SER A 188 -0.66 -23.60 9.77
N GLN A 189 -1.57 -23.98 10.67
CA GLN A 189 -2.96 -23.48 10.64
C GLN A 189 -3.05 -21.97 10.83
N LEU A 190 -2.16 -21.37 11.64
CA LEU A 190 -2.11 -19.91 11.76
C LEU A 190 -1.74 -19.24 10.44
N ARG A 191 -0.71 -19.75 9.75
CA ARG A 191 -0.29 -19.24 8.44
C ARG A 191 -1.40 -19.34 7.40
N GLU A 192 -2.06 -20.49 7.36
CA GLU A 192 -3.18 -20.77 6.47
C GLU A 192 -4.33 -19.78 6.71
N ARG A 193 -4.77 -19.63 7.96
CA ARG A 193 -5.86 -18.68 8.33
C ARG A 193 -5.51 -17.23 8.00
N GLU A 194 -4.28 -16.78 8.24
CA GLU A 194 -3.86 -15.42 7.86
C GLU A 194 -3.89 -15.24 6.34
N THR A 195 -3.44 -16.24 5.58
CA THR A 195 -3.47 -16.23 4.12
C THR A 195 -4.90 -16.23 3.58
N GLU A 196 -5.77 -17.05 4.14
CA GLU A 196 -7.20 -17.11 3.78
C GLU A 196 -7.88 -15.79 4.09
N ARG A 197 -7.66 -15.20 5.28
CA ARG A 197 -8.21 -13.90 5.67
C ARG A 197 -7.79 -12.79 4.71
N MET A 198 -6.51 -12.72 4.40
CA MET A 198 -6.00 -11.73 3.45
C MET A 198 -6.61 -11.93 2.06
N THR A 199 -6.69 -13.17 1.59
CA THR A 199 -7.31 -13.50 0.29
C THR A 199 -8.78 -13.11 0.29
N HIS A 200 -9.51 -13.40 1.37
CA HIS A 200 -10.93 -13.06 1.50
C HIS A 200 -11.15 -11.54 1.41
N ASP A 201 -10.38 -10.74 2.15
CA ASP A 201 -10.57 -9.29 2.21
C ASP A 201 -10.30 -8.62 0.85
N ILE A 202 -9.23 -9.03 0.15
CA ILE A 202 -8.93 -8.45 -1.16
C ILE A 202 -9.92 -8.90 -2.24
N THR A 203 -10.38 -10.16 -2.18
CA THR A 203 -11.40 -10.70 -3.08
C THR A 203 -12.73 -9.98 -2.86
N ARG A 204 -13.13 -9.78 -1.59
CA ARG A 204 -14.34 -9.04 -1.22
C ARG A 204 -14.33 -7.61 -1.77
N LEU A 205 -13.19 -6.91 -1.66
CA LEU A 205 -13.02 -5.58 -2.23
C LEU A 205 -13.14 -5.61 -3.76
N ARG A 206 -12.39 -6.49 -4.42
CA ARG A 206 -12.37 -6.63 -5.88
C ARG A 206 -13.77 -6.94 -6.43
N ASP A 207 -14.38 -7.98 -5.89
CA ASP A 207 -15.67 -8.49 -6.40
C ASP A 207 -16.81 -7.53 -6.10
N GLY A 208 -16.79 -6.86 -4.94
CA GLY A 208 -17.78 -5.84 -4.63
C GLY A 208 -17.64 -4.57 -5.49
N CYS A 209 -16.43 -4.20 -5.86
CA CYS A 209 -16.19 -3.14 -6.85
C CYS A 209 -16.68 -3.56 -8.23
N PHE A 210 -16.39 -4.79 -8.64
CA PHE A 210 -16.82 -5.34 -9.91
C PHE A 210 -18.34 -5.43 -10.04
N ASP A 211 -19.03 -5.83 -8.98
CA ASP A 211 -20.49 -5.83 -8.90
C ASP A 211 -21.07 -4.41 -9.08
N GLU A 212 -20.44 -3.36 -8.51
CA GLU A 212 -20.86 -1.98 -8.72
C GLU A 212 -20.76 -1.56 -10.19
N ILE A 213 -19.65 -1.87 -10.84
CA ILE A 213 -19.41 -1.54 -12.26
C ILE A 213 -20.45 -2.26 -13.14
N ARG A 214 -20.66 -3.54 -12.91
CA ARG A 214 -21.61 -4.35 -13.69
C ARG A 214 -23.04 -3.92 -13.50
N PHE A 215 -23.43 -3.59 -12.28
CA PHE A 215 -24.76 -3.10 -11.99
C PHE A 215 -25.09 -1.85 -12.83
N TRP A 216 -24.26 -0.82 -12.73
CA TRP A 216 -24.53 0.43 -13.47
C TRP A 216 -24.32 0.26 -14.98
N GLY A 217 -23.37 -0.54 -15.41
CA GLY A 217 -23.23 -0.97 -16.79
C GLY A 217 -24.47 -1.67 -17.33
N GLY A 218 -25.11 -2.51 -16.52
CA GLY A 218 -26.39 -3.15 -16.82
C GLY A 218 -27.53 -2.16 -17.00
N ILE A 219 -27.67 -1.20 -16.06
CA ILE A 219 -28.66 -0.11 -16.16
C ILE A 219 -28.45 0.70 -17.46
N ARG A 220 -27.19 1.04 -17.76
CA ARG A 220 -26.84 1.78 -18.98
C ARG A 220 -27.23 1.01 -20.25
N LYS A 221 -26.96 -0.31 -20.28
CA LYS A 221 -27.36 -1.19 -21.40
C LYS A 221 -28.89 -1.25 -21.54
N GLN A 222 -29.63 -1.33 -20.43
CA GLN A 222 -31.08 -1.31 -20.41
C GLN A 222 -31.61 0.02 -20.97
N MET A 223 -31.08 1.17 -20.56
CA MET A 223 -31.46 2.48 -21.08
C MET A 223 -31.22 2.57 -22.59
N LEU A 224 -30.06 2.14 -23.08
CA LEU A 224 -29.74 2.13 -24.51
C LEU A 224 -30.65 1.19 -25.31
N LYS A 225 -31.07 0.06 -24.72
CA LYS A 225 -32.05 -0.84 -25.35
C LYS A 225 -33.43 -0.21 -25.44
N VAL A 226 -33.89 0.47 -24.42
CA VAL A 226 -35.16 1.20 -24.41
C VAL A 226 -35.13 2.36 -25.41
N ALA A 227 -33.98 2.97 -25.64
CA ALA A 227 -33.80 4.04 -26.65
C ALA A 227 -34.12 3.59 -28.11
N LEU A 228 -34.21 2.27 -28.35
CA LEU A 228 -34.68 1.74 -29.66
C LEU A 228 -36.18 1.97 -29.87
N TYR A 229 -36.95 2.18 -28.82
CA TYR A 229 -38.34 2.62 -28.93
C TYR A 229 -38.40 4.01 -29.58
N ALA A 230 -39.35 4.22 -30.51
CA ALA A 230 -39.50 5.48 -31.21
C ALA A 230 -40.58 6.35 -30.54
N PRO A 231 -40.23 7.27 -29.63
CA PRO A 231 -41.18 8.17 -29.04
C PRO A 231 -41.78 9.12 -30.06
N ASN A 232 -43.02 9.53 -29.85
CA ASN A 232 -43.65 10.54 -30.69
C ASN A 232 -43.12 11.95 -30.36
N VAL A 233 -43.51 12.94 -31.21
CA VAL A 233 -43.02 14.31 -31.09
C VAL A 233 -43.45 14.98 -29.78
N GLU A 234 -44.65 14.65 -29.29
CA GLU A 234 -45.15 15.23 -28.05
C GLU A 234 -44.45 14.63 -26.83
N GLU A 235 -44.19 13.33 -26.79
CA GLU A 235 -43.40 12.67 -25.76
C GLU A 235 -42.00 13.26 -25.66
N LEU A 236 -41.33 13.49 -26.80
CA LEU A 236 -40.03 14.16 -26.84
C LEU A 236 -40.13 15.61 -26.32
N ARG A 237 -41.12 16.37 -26.72
CA ARG A 237 -41.32 17.76 -26.28
C ARG A 237 -41.52 17.82 -24.76
N LEU A 238 -42.44 17.06 -24.26
CA LEU A 238 -42.75 17.00 -22.81
C LEU A 238 -41.57 16.57 -21.97
N THR A 239 -40.83 15.54 -22.42
CA THR A 239 -39.64 15.05 -21.75
C THR A 239 -38.50 16.07 -21.77
N LYS A 240 -38.34 16.80 -22.89
CA LYS A 240 -37.34 17.88 -23.00
C LYS A 240 -37.64 19.02 -22.02
N LEU A 241 -38.90 19.47 -21.93
CA LEU A 241 -39.32 20.48 -20.95
C LEU A 241 -39.08 19.99 -19.50
N PHE A 242 -39.37 18.71 -19.20
CA PHE A 242 -39.11 18.11 -17.91
C PHE A 242 -37.62 18.14 -17.56
N LEU A 243 -36.74 17.68 -18.43
CA LEU A 243 -35.30 17.69 -18.22
C LEU A 243 -34.71 19.09 -18.05
N GLN A 244 -35.30 20.08 -18.72
CA GLN A 244 -34.92 21.50 -18.61
C GLN A 244 -35.51 22.19 -17.38
N GLY A 245 -36.42 21.52 -16.64
CA GLY A 245 -37.14 22.13 -15.51
C GLY A 245 -38.13 23.22 -15.92
N ALA A 246 -38.54 23.22 -17.15
CA ALA A 246 -39.45 24.21 -17.75
C ALA A 246 -40.92 23.75 -17.84
N SER A 247 -41.23 22.50 -17.39
CA SER A 247 -42.60 21.96 -17.43
C SER A 247 -43.56 22.68 -16.48
N ASN A 248 -44.69 23.05 -16.97
CA ASN A 248 -45.82 23.49 -16.14
C ASN A 248 -46.61 22.26 -15.57
N ARG A 249 -47.63 22.52 -14.74
CA ARG A 249 -48.41 21.47 -14.09
C ARG A 249 -49.20 20.59 -15.06
N MET A 250 -49.67 21.16 -16.16
CA MET A 250 -50.43 20.41 -17.19
C MET A 250 -49.48 19.50 -17.99
N GLU A 251 -48.31 20.00 -18.35
CA GLU A 251 -47.29 19.24 -19.07
C GLU A 251 -46.72 18.08 -18.22
N LEU A 252 -46.58 18.30 -16.92
CA LEU A 252 -46.19 17.21 -16.00
C LEU A 252 -47.24 16.13 -15.94
N ARG A 253 -48.53 16.49 -15.90
CA ARG A 253 -49.63 15.52 -15.94
C ARG A 253 -49.65 14.77 -17.25
N ALA A 254 -49.54 15.45 -18.37
CA ALA A 254 -49.47 14.81 -19.69
C ALA A 254 -48.26 13.85 -19.80
N LEU A 255 -47.11 14.21 -19.24
CA LEU A 255 -45.95 13.32 -19.19
C LEU A 255 -46.18 12.12 -18.25
N GLU A 256 -46.91 12.27 -17.14
CA GLU A 256 -47.27 11.17 -16.25
C GLU A 256 -48.21 10.14 -16.91
N GLU A 257 -48.96 10.53 -17.95
CA GLU A 257 -49.83 9.63 -18.74
C GLU A 257 -49.02 8.83 -19.78
N CYS A 258 -47.78 9.22 -20.11
CA CYS A 258 -46.93 8.47 -21.01
C CYS A 258 -46.39 7.20 -20.39
N THR A 259 -46.06 6.19 -21.21
CA THR A 259 -45.40 4.96 -20.73
C THR A 259 -43.97 5.22 -20.27
N ASP A 260 -43.48 4.38 -19.36
CA ASP A 260 -42.09 4.50 -18.86
C ASP A 260 -41.05 4.32 -19.94
N GLU A 261 -41.33 3.42 -20.92
CA GLU A 261 -40.51 3.23 -22.12
C GLU A 261 -40.41 4.50 -22.97
N ALA A 262 -41.54 5.14 -23.20
CA ALA A 262 -41.61 6.39 -24.03
C ALA A 262 -40.84 7.50 -23.32
N ILE A 263 -41.06 7.68 -22.03
CA ILE A 263 -40.33 8.68 -21.21
C ILE A 263 -38.84 8.41 -21.24
N LEU A 264 -38.42 7.18 -20.94
CA LEU A 264 -36.99 6.80 -20.84
C LEU A 264 -36.31 6.86 -22.19
N SER A 265 -36.97 6.40 -23.29
CA SER A 265 -36.44 6.52 -24.65
C SER A 265 -36.27 7.98 -25.06
N SER A 266 -37.26 8.80 -24.74
CA SER A 266 -37.18 10.26 -25.00
C SER A 266 -36.00 10.87 -24.20
N MET A 267 -35.83 10.51 -22.92
CA MET A 267 -34.71 11.00 -22.09
C MET A 267 -33.37 10.66 -22.71
N VAL A 268 -33.16 9.38 -23.07
CA VAL A 268 -31.87 8.93 -23.65
C VAL A 268 -31.58 9.69 -24.95
N ARG A 269 -32.55 9.82 -25.85
CA ARG A 269 -32.38 10.51 -27.11
C ARG A 269 -32.08 12.00 -26.95
N ILE A 270 -32.76 12.67 -26.02
CA ILE A 270 -32.56 14.09 -25.72
C ILE A 270 -31.17 14.29 -25.08
N VAL A 271 -30.82 13.41 -24.15
CA VAL A 271 -29.55 13.50 -23.48
C VAL A 271 -28.38 13.13 -24.39
N ASP A 272 -28.54 12.27 -25.40
CA ASP A 272 -27.52 11.95 -26.39
C ASP A 272 -27.27 13.06 -27.43
N ASP A 273 -28.12 14.08 -27.47
CA ASP A 273 -27.93 15.28 -28.32
C ASP A 273 -26.81 16.16 -27.70
N VAL A 274 -25.74 16.42 -28.47
CA VAL A 274 -24.59 17.24 -28.06
C VAL A 274 -25.00 18.66 -27.68
N ASP A 275 -26.02 19.20 -28.38
CA ASP A 275 -26.54 20.55 -28.16
C ASP A 275 -27.44 20.66 -26.93
N PHE A 276 -27.82 19.53 -26.33
CA PHE A 276 -28.62 19.55 -25.08
C PHE A 276 -27.79 20.12 -23.93
N PRO A 277 -28.35 21.04 -23.10
CA PRO A 277 -27.63 21.75 -22.07
C PRO A 277 -26.79 20.82 -21.16
N ARG A 278 -25.57 21.25 -20.90
CA ARG A 278 -24.60 20.50 -20.09
C ARG A 278 -25.04 20.31 -18.65
N HIS A 279 -25.86 21.25 -18.15
CA HIS A 279 -26.38 21.20 -16.78
C HIS A 279 -27.90 21.29 -16.80
N PRO A 280 -28.62 20.29 -16.30
CA PRO A 280 -30.03 20.44 -16.03
C PRO A 280 -30.18 21.54 -14.96
N THR A 281 -30.97 22.53 -15.28
CA THR A 281 -31.31 23.62 -14.36
C THR A 281 -31.93 23.02 -13.10
N TYR A 282 -31.54 23.59 -11.95
CA TYR A 282 -31.90 23.09 -10.64
C TYR A 282 -33.37 23.40 -10.32
N THR A 283 -34.34 22.59 -10.79
CA THR A 283 -35.75 22.80 -10.43
C THR A 283 -36.53 21.50 -10.39
N GLN A 284 -37.28 21.32 -9.33
CA GLN A 284 -38.49 20.48 -9.16
C GLN A 284 -38.41 18.95 -9.39
N HIS A 285 -37.37 18.40 -10.01
CA HIS A 285 -37.30 16.96 -10.36
C HIS A 285 -37.34 16.00 -9.16
N HIS A 286 -36.94 16.46 -7.98
CA HIS A 286 -36.93 15.61 -6.76
C HIS A 286 -38.32 15.29 -6.22
N LYS A 287 -39.34 16.00 -6.65
CA LYS A 287 -40.71 15.84 -6.13
C LYS A 287 -41.68 15.20 -7.17
N SER A 288 -41.19 14.89 -8.38
CA SER A 288 -42.07 14.33 -9.39
C SER A 288 -42.19 12.81 -9.29
N ASN A 289 -43.40 12.30 -9.49
CA ASN A 289 -43.66 10.87 -9.58
C ASN A 289 -42.89 10.22 -10.74
N ILE A 290 -42.58 10.98 -11.80
CA ILE A 290 -41.87 10.52 -12.99
C ILE A 290 -40.48 10.00 -12.62
N SER A 291 -39.70 10.76 -11.85
CA SER A 291 -38.37 10.33 -11.41
C SER A 291 -38.39 9.02 -10.62
N LYS A 292 -39.41 8.86 -9.75
CA LYS A 292 -39.60 7.65 -8.96
C LYS A 292 -39.97 6.46 -9.85
N ARG A 293 -40.90 6.66 -10.79
CA ARG A 293 -41.34 5.63 -11.77
C ARG A 293 -40.17 5.14 -12.61
N ILE A 294 -39.31 6.06 -13.13
CA ILE A 294 -38.16 5.68 -13.94
C ILE A 294 -37.13 4.89 -13.13
N ILE A 295 -36.88 5.26 -11.87
CA ILE A 295 -36.00 4.52 -10.98
C ILE A 295 -36.55 3.10 -10.71
N GLU A 296 -37.86 2.98 -10.46
CA GLU A 296 -38.54 1.72 -10.27
C GLU A 296 -38.52 0.86 -11.54
N TYR A 297 -38.82 1.47 -12.70
CA TYR A 297 -38.77 0.82 -14.02
C TYR A 297 -37.37 0.25 -14.34
N LEU A 298 -36.34 0.98 -14.01
CA LEU A 298 -34.93 0.52 -14.15
C LEU A 298 -34.53 -0.52 -13.10
N GLY A 299 -35.39 -0.81 -12.12
CA GLY A 299 -35.09 -1.78 -11.06
C GLY A 299 -33.93 -1.35 -10.15
N ILE A 300 -33.72 -0.04 -9.95
CA ILE A 300 -32.62 0.46 -9.13
C ILE A 300 -33.00 0.39 -7.63
N PRO A 301 -32.35 -0.46 -6.82
CA PRO A 301 -32.63 -0.54 -5.39
C PRO A 301 -32.25 0.73 -4.65
N GLN A 302 -32.99 1.09 -3.60
CA GLN A 302 -32.72 2.28 -2.78
C GLN A 302 -31.29 2.35 -2.25
N GLY A 303 -30.72 1.23 -1.82
CA GLY A 303 -29.32 1.17 -1.33
C GLY A 303 -28.25 1.46 -2.40
N ARG A 304 -28.63 1.44 -3.67
CA ARG A 304 -27.74 1.86 -4.78
C ARG A 304 -27.88 3.36 -5.09
N LEU A 305 -28.88 4.03 -4.55
CA LEU A 305 -29.12 5.47 -4.78
C LEU A 305 -28.33 6.37 -3.81
N ASP A 306 -27.69 5.82 -2.81
CA ASP A 306 -26.88 6.60 -1.87
C ASP A 306 -25.86 7.46 -2.61
N ASN A 307 -25.91 8.77 -2.37
CA ASN A 307 -25.09 9.80 -3.04
C ASN A 307 -25.29 9.92 -4.58
N VAL A 308 -26.35 9.31 -5.13
CA VAL A 308 -26.72 9.47 -6.54
C VAL A 308 -27.95 10.37 -6.63
N ARG A 309 -27.83 11.48 -7.30
CA ARG A 309 -28.98 12.34 -7.57
C ARG A 309 -29.76 11.78 -8.75
N THR A 310 -31.07 11.83 -8.70
CA THR A 310 -31.97 11.32 -9.76
C THR A 310 -31.57 11.79 -11.15
N ARG A 311 -31.19 13.07 -11.30
CA ARG A 311 -30.71 13.62 -12.58
C ARG A 311 -29.42 12.93 -13.10
N GLN A 312 -28.52 12.44 -12.23
CA GLN A 312 -27.33 11.72 -12.69
C GLN A 312 -27.71 10.39 -13.34
N ILE A 313 -28.83 9.78 -12.91
CA ILE A 313 -29.38 8.58 -13.53
C ILE A 313 -29.79 8.86 -14.96
N PHE A 314 -30.42 10.01 -15.22
CA PHE A 314 -30.85 10.37 -16.58
C PHE A 314 -29.67 10.58 -17.54
N TYR A 315 -28.49 10.89 -17.02
CA TYR A 315 -27.26 11.11 -17.80
C TYR A 315 -26.30 9.91 -17.80
N LEU A 316 -26.75 8.74 -17.33
CA LEU A 316 -25.88 7.54 -17.27
C LEU A 316 -25.33 7.12 -18.63
N THR A 317 -25.98 7.45 -19.71
CA THR A 317 -25.52 7.19 -21.09
C THR A 317 -24.40 8.13 -21.53
N ARG A 318 -24.22 9.30 -20.87
CA ARG A 318 -23.18 10.28 -21.15
C ARG A 318 -21.92 10.12 -20.33
N SER A 319 -22.04 9.63 -19.10
CA SER A 319 -20.90 9.53 -18.20
C SER A 319 -21.11 8.48 -17.11
N ALA A 320 -20.02 7.96 -16.59
CA ALA A 320 -20.03 7.13 -15.39
C ALA A 320 -20.32 7.97 -14.14
N LEU A 321 -20.93 7.33 -13.14
CA LEU A 321 -21.06 7.94 -11.81
C LEU A 321 -19.72 7.97 -11.09
N THR A 322 -19.51 8.95 -10.21
CA THR A 322 -18.31 9.02 -9.35
C THR A 322 -18.04 7.70 -8.62
N LYS A 323 -19.09 7.04 -8.13
CA LYS A 323 -18.96 5.76 -7.43
C LYS A 323 -18.57 4.57 -8.33
N GLU A 324 -18.95 4.59 -9.61
CA GLU A 324 -18.48 3.59 -10.58
C GLU A 324 -16.97 3.77 -10.82
N LEU A 325 -16.51 5.01 -10.97
CA LEU A 325 -15.10 5.32 -11.17
C LEU A 325 -14.27 4.97 -9.92
N VAL A 326 -14.81 5.24 -8.72
CA VAL A 326 -14.19 4.79 -7.47
C VAL A 326 -14.15 3.26 -7.40
N ALA A 327 -15.19 2.59 -7.82
CA ALA A 327 -15.21 1.13 -7.91
C ALA A 327 -14.21 0.61 -8.96
N ALA A 328 -14.06 1.26 -10.10
CA ALA A 328 -13.07 0.89 -11.13
C ALA A 328 -11.61 1.10 -10.68
N PHE A 329 -11.38 2.03 -9.76
CA PHE A 329 -10.06 2.33 -9.23
C PHE A 329 -9.44 1.13 -8.49
N TYR A 330 -10.20 0.40 -7.67
CA TYR A 330 -9.64 -0.67 -6.84
C TYR A 330 -9.25 -1.93 -7.60
N PRO A 331 -10.03 -2.49 -8.54
CA PRO A 331 -9.57 -3.60 -9.36
C PRO A 331 -8.30 -3.28 -10.16
N LEU A 332 -8.19 -2.05 -10.69
CA LEU A 332 -6.96 -1.60 -11.36
C LEU A 332 -5.80 -1.48 -10.38
N LEU A 333 -6.00 -0.93 -9.18
CA LEU A 333 -4.98 -0.81 -8.15
C LEU A 333 -4.48 -2.18 -7.66
N ILE A 334 -5.40 -3.14 -7.48
CA ILE A 334 -5.11 -4.53 -7.11
C ILE A 334 -4.28 -5.21 -8.19
N HIS A 335 -4.67 -5.06 -9.46
CA HIS A 335 -4.00 -5.72 -10.57
C HIS A 335 -2.62 -5.13 -10.85
N THR A 336 -2.52 -3.81 -10.95
CA THR A 336 -1.28 -3.11 -11.32
C THR A 336 -0.27 -3.01 -10.18
N ARG A 337 -0.72 -3.07 -8.92
CA ARG A 337 0.10 -2.79 -7.73
C ARG A 337 0.78 -1.42 -7.76
N PHE A 338 0.25 -0.48 -8.56
CA PHE A 338 0.76 0.88 -8.60
C PHE A 338 0.56 1.60 -7.27
N ASN A 339 1.29 2.67 -7.03
CA ASN A 339 0.90 3.62 -5.99
C ASN A 339 -0.43 4.24 -6.38
N ALA A 340 -1.30 4.49 -5.41
CA ALA A 340 -2.59 5.11 -5.63
C ALA A 340 -2.48 6.46 -6.39
N GLY A 341 -1.46 7.27 -6.08
CA GLY A 341 -1.16 8.50 -6.80
C GLY A 341 -0.81 8.26 -8.26
N SER A 342 0.06 7.28 -8.54
CA SER A 342 0.45 6.96 -9.94
C SER A 342 -0.73 6.49 -10.78
N LEU A 343 -1.65 5.72 -10.18
CA LEU A 343 -2.86 5.27 -10.89
C LEU A 343 -3.83 6.44 -11.15
N ARG A 344 -3.96 7.39 -10.21
CA ARG A 344 -4.80 8.59 -10.39
C ARG A 344 -4.26 9.57 -11.43
N GLU A 345 -2.95 9.54 -11.67
CA GLU A 345 -2.28 10.41 -12.65
C GLU A 345 -2.21 9.79 -14.05
N VAL A 346 -2.85 8.65 -14.30
CA VAL A 346 -2.84 7.99 -15.61
C VAL A 346 -3.55 8.88 -16.63
N ILE A 347 -2.90 9.03 -17.78
CA ILE A 347 -3.40 9.78 -18.95
C ILE A 347 -3.75 8.83 -20.11
N ARG A 348 -4.54 9.30 -21.06
CA ARG A 348 -5.05 8.48 -22.18
C ARG A 348 -3.95 7.88 -23.03
N SER A 349 -2.89 8.64 -23.30
CA SER A 349 -1.73 8.18 -24.09
C SER A 349 -0.89 7.09 -23.42
N TRP A 350 -1.09 6.84 -22.11
CA TRP A 350 -0.43 5.76 -21.37
C TRP A 350 -1.21 4.44 -21.35
N VAL A 351 -2.34 4.40 -22.04
CA VAL A 351 -3.13 3.19 -22.24
C VAL A 351 -3.10 2.82 -23.71
N THR A 352 -2.43 1.72 -24.04
CA THR A 352 -2.44 1.16 -25.40
C THR A 352 -3.33 -0.07 -25.44
N VAL A 353 -3.82 -0.41 -26.63
CA VAL A 353 -4.68 -1.57 -26.86
C VAL A 353 -4.16 -2.31 -28.07
N GLU A 354 -3.75 -3.57 -27.89
CA GLU A 354 -3.31 -4.45 -28.96
C GLU A 354 -3.95 -5.83 -28.75
N ASP A 355 -4.56 -6.39 -29.75
CA ASP A 355 -5.20 -7.72 -29.73
C ASP A 355 -6.18 -7.95 -28.55
N GLY A 356 -6.87 -6.88 -28.10
CA GLY A 356 -7.79 -6.93 -26.97
C GLY A 356 -7.10 -6.98 -25.61
N ILE A 357 -5.79 -6.73 -25.55
CA ILE A 357 -5.01 -6.56 -24.32
C ILE A 357 -4.79 -5.07 -24.11
N TYR A 358 -5.11 -4.58 -22.93
CA TYR A 358 -4.78 -3.22 -22.51
C TYR A 358 -3.42 -3.22 -21.81
N THR A 359 -2.48 -2.44 -22.30
CA THR A 359 -1.20 -2.22 -21.59
C THR A 359 -1.24 -0.85 -20.92
N LEU A 360 -1.09 -0.84 -19.60
CA LEU A 360 -1.16 0.35 -18.77
C LEU A 360 0.22 0.74 -18.24
N LYS A 361 0.58 2.00 -18.43
CA LYS A 361 1.76 2.65 -17.89
C LYS A 361 1.32 3.71 -16.87
N GLY A 362 2.10 3.91 -15.84
CA GLY A 362 1.91 4.97 -14.87
C GLY A 362 3.18 5.79 -14.66
N TYR A 363 3.08 6.87 -13.91
CA TYR A 363 4.19 7.74 -13.59
C TYR A 363 4.23 8.09 -12.10
N LYS A 364 5.42 8.09 -11.56
CA LYS A 364 5.67 8.35 -10.15
C LYS A 364 6.27 9.73 -9.98
N SER A 365 5.44 10.76 -9.91
CA SER A 365 5.84 12.17 -9.85
C SER A 365 6.89 12.46 -8.76
N LYS A 366 6.79 11.77 -7.60
CA LYS A 366 7.71 11.97 -6.47
C LYS A 366 9.16 11.57 -6.78
N THR A 367 9.38 10.55 -7.59
CA THR A 367 10.71 9.99 -7.89
C THR A 367 11.12 10.17 -9.33
N ASP A 368 10.27 10.83 -10.13
CA ASP A 368 10.50 11.07 -11.55
C ASP A 368 10.76 9.77 -12.33
N GLN A 369 9.85 8.80 -12.18
CA GLN A 369 10.01 7.48 -12.75
C GLN A 369 8.70 6.97 -13.36
N GLU A 370 8.83 6.33 -14.50
CA GLU A 370 7.75 5.48 -15.03
C GLU A 370 7.55 4.23 -14.17
N THR A 371 6.33 3.74 -14.13
CA THR A 371 6.05 2.42 -13.55
C THR A 371 6.34 1.34 -14.60
N PRO A 372 6.50 0.07 -14.19
CA PRO A 372 6.48 -1.02 -15.14
C PRO A 372 5.21 -1.01 -16.01
N LEU A 373 5.32 -1.49 -17.24
CA LEU A 373 4.17 -1.76 -18.09
C LEU A 373 3.39 -2.95 -17.54
N ILE A 374 2.08 -2.82 -17.44
CA ILE A 374 1.21 -3.89 -16.93
C ILE A 374 0.13 -4.20 -17.94
N ASP A 375 0.05 -5.45 -18.35
CA ASP A 375 -0.96 -5.94 -19.25
C ASP A 375 -2.24 -6.30 -18.48
N ILE A 376 -3.38 -5.87 -19.00
CA ILE A 376 -4.71 -6.14 -18.47
C ILE A 376 -5.46 -6.95 -19.50
N THR A 377 -5.58 -8.25 -19.23
CA THR A 377 -6.25 -9.22 -20.10
C THR A 377 -7.64 -9.56 -19.60
N ARG A 378 -8.45 -10.20 -20.44
CA ARG A 378 -9.78 -10.69 -20.07
C ARG A 378 -9.78 -11.75 -18.96
N GLU A 379 -8.65 -12.37 -18.68
CA GLU A 379 -8.49 -13.29 -17.54
C GLU A 379 -8.74 -12.58 -16.20
N ASN A 380 -8.33 -11.30 -16.09
CA ASN A 380 -8.69 -10.45 -14.96
C ASN A 380 -9.88 -9.55 -15.30
N GLN A 381 -11.05 -10.14 -15.37
CA GLN A 381 -12.27 -9.48 -15.83
C GLN A 381 -12.58 -8.19 -15.05
N ALA A 382 -12.34 -8.16 -13.73
CA ALA A 382 -12.61 -6.98 -12.93
C ALA A 382 -11.71 -5.79 -13.32
N ALA A 383 -10.42 -6.00 -13.57
CA ALA A 383 -9.52 -4.97 -14.05
C ALA A 383 -9.83 -4.59 -15.50
N TYR A 384 -10.16 -5.58 -16.33
CA TYR A 384 -10.48 -5.38 -17.74
C TYR A 384 -11.72 -4.50 -17.92
N GLU A 385 -12.85 -4.83 -17.27
CA GLU A 385 -14.06 -4.00 -17.34
C GLU A 385 -13.86 -2.62 -16.67
N SER A 386 -12.95 -2.53 -15.70
CA SER A 386 -12.59 -1.25 -15.06
C SER A 386 -11.87 -0.30 -16.03
N ILE A 387 -10.90 -0.79 -16.80
CA ILE A 387 -10.20 0.05 -17.79
C ILE A 387 -11.12 0.40 -18.96
N GLU A 388 -11.97 -0.52 -19.41
CA GLU A 388 -12.98 -0.25 -20.43
C GLU A 388 -13.94 0.87 -19.98
N LEU A 389 -14.45 0.80 -18.74
CA LEU A 389 -15.31 1.83 -18.18
C LEU A 389 -14.60 3.19 -18.14
N LEU A 390 -13.33 3.21 -17.72
CA LEU A 390 -12.55 4.44 -17.60
C LEU A 390 -12.35 5.11 -18.98
N LEU A 391 -11.97 4.33 -19.99
CA LEU A 391 -11.78 4.80 -21.34
C LEU A 391 -13.11 5.25 -21.97
N TRP A 392 -14.16 4.44 -21.83
CA TRP A 392 -15.50 4.81 -22.32
C TRP A 392 -15.97 6.13 -21.69
N ASN A 393 -15.84 6.28 -20.38
CA ASN A 393 -16.24 7.52 -19.69
C ASN A 393 -15.47 8.73 -20.22
N PHE A 394 -14.16 8.59 -20.42
CA PHE A 394 -13.33 9.67 -20.96
C PHE A 394 -13.75 10.07 -22.37
N ASP A 395 -13.98 9.10 -23.25
CA ASP A 395 -14.41 9.34 -24.65
C ASP A 395 -15.79 10.02 -24.68
N GLN A 396 -16.73 9.62 -23.80
CA GLN A 396 -18.02 10.28 -23.67
C GLN A 396 -17.87 11.73 -23.17
N LEU A 397 -17.04 11.97 -22.16
CA LEU A 397 -16.82 13.32 -21.66
C LEU A 397 -16.22 14.24 -22.74
N LYS A 398 -15.33 13.74 -23.61
CA LYS A 398 -14.83 14.47 -24.77
C LYS A 398 -15.94 14.72 -25.82
N ARG A 399 -16.70 13.69 -26.20
CA ARG A 399 -17.81 13.77 -27.14
C ARG A 399 -18.81 14.86 -26.76
N PHE A 400 -19.13 14.96 -25.48
CA PHE A 400 -20.07 15.95 -24.94
C PHE A 400 -19.39 17.26 -24.50
N GLN A 401 -18.12 17.46 -24.82
CA GLN A 401 -17.34 18.64 -24.47
C GLN A 401 -17.36 18.99 -22.98
N HIS A 402 -17.41 17.95 -22.12
CA HIS A 402 -17.34 18.12 -20.68
C HIS A 402 -15.90 18.28 -20.18
N VAL A 403 -14.92 17.90 -20.97
CA VAL A 403 -13.49 18.12 -20.77
C VAL A 403 -12.89 18.81 -21.98
N ASP A 404 -11.77 19.50 -21.79
CA ASP A 404 -11.03 20.16 -22.85
C ASP A 404 -10.57 19.13 -23.91
N GLU A 405 -10.51 19.57 -25.19
CA GLU A 405 -10.05 18.71 -26.29
C GLU A 405 -8.63 18.17 -26.06
N HIS A 406 -7.77 18.97 -25.44
CA HIS A 406 -6.39 18.62 -25.13
C HIS A 406 -6.21 17.92 -23.79
N GLU A 407 -7.29 17.70 -23.01
CA GLU A 407 -7.21 16.97 -21.76
C GLU A 407 -6.88 15.50 -22.03
N GLU A 408 -5.89 14.97 -21.32
CA GLU A 408 -5.47 13.57 -21.42
C GLU A 408 -5.70 12.76 -20.13
N ARG A 409 -5.98 13.43 -19.02
CA ARG A 409 -6.18 12.75 -17.73
C ARG A 409 -7.48 11.95 -17.76
N LEU A 410 -7.39 10.67 -17.36
CA LEU A 410 -8.54 9.76 -17.47
C LEU A 410 -9.55 9.88 -16.31
N TRP A 411 -9.09 10.27 -15.12
CA TRP A 411 -9.92 10.25 -13.92
C TRP A 411 -10.75 11.52 -13.75
N PHE A 412 -11.78 11.67 -14.58
CA PHE A 412 -12.79 12.71 -14.46
C PHE A 412 -14.15 12.12 -14.18
N ALA A 413 -14.88 12.72 -13.25
CA ALA A 413 -16.30 12.51 -13.07
C ALA A 413 -17.05 13.76 -13.47
N TRP A 414 -18.15 13.59 -14.19
CA TRP A 414 -19.09 14.66 -14.41
C TRP A 414 -20.17 14.61 -13.33
N ASN A 415 -20.34 15.70 -12.61
CA ASN A 415 -21.33 15.83 -11.56
C ASN A 415 -22.18 17.11 -11.72
N HIS A 416 -23.06 17.36 -10.75
CA HIS A 416 -23.99 18.47 -10.79
C HIS A 416 -23.35 19.88 -10.70
N THR A 417 -22.10 19.96 -10.33
CA THR A 417 -21.34 21.21 -10.22
C THR A 417 -20.41 21.43 -11.41
N GLY A 418 -20.30 20.45 -12.29
CA GLY A 418 -19.40 20.48 -13.44
C GLY A 418 -18.46 19.27 -13.47
N ASN A 419 -17.38 19.38 -14.20
CA ASN A 419 -16.33 18.37 -14.24
C ASN A 419 -15.55 18.39 -12.94
N GLU A 420 -15.38 17.22 -12.38
CA GLU A 420 -14.59 16.99 -11.20
C GLU A 420 -13.44 16.07 -11.54
N GLN A 421 -12.23 16.55 -11.30
CA GLN A 421 -11.03 15.75 -11.43
C GLN A 421 -10.86 14.85 -10.20
N LEU A 422 -10.94 13.54 -10.38
CA LEU A 422 -10.78 12.55 -9.29
C LEU A 422 -9.32 12.29 -8.91
N SER A 423 -8.36 12.83 -9.66
CA SER A 423 -6.93 12.75 -9.37
C SER A 423 -6.51 13.55 -8.14
N ASP A 424 -7.25 14.62 -7.80
CA ASP A 424 -7.06 15.32 -6.54
C ASP A 424 -7.81 14.58 -5.43
N PRO A 425 -7.29 14.47 -4.19
CA PRO A 425 -7.99 13.84 -3.08
C PRO A 425 -9.20 14.68 -2.64
N ILE A 426 -10.16 14.80 -3.52
CA ILE A 426 -11.36 15.60 -3.35
C ILE A 426 -12.33 14.85 -2.45
N SER A 427 -13.09 15.62 -1.70
CA SER A 427 -14.14 15.16 -0.78
C SER A 427 -15.08 14.11 -1.38
N ASN A 428 -15.36 14.19 -2.69
CA ASN A 428 -16.31 13.30 -3.38
C ASN A 428 -15.75 11.89 -3.62
N PHE A 429 -14.44 11.72 -3.93
CA PHE A 429 -13.83 10.40 -3.98
C PHE A 429 -13.92 9.69 -2.62
N HIS A 430 -13.56 10.38 -1.55
CA HIS A 430 -13.63 9.83 -0.19
C HIS A 430 -15.06 9.54 0.26
N ALA A 431 -16.02 10.38 -0.11
CA ALA A 431 -17.43 10.14 0.19
C ALA A 431 -17.95 8.89 -0.54
N ALA A 432 -17.68 8.74 -1.82
CA ALA A 432 -18.06 7.57 -2.60
C ALA A 432 -17.37 6.29 -2.11
N LYS A 433 -16.06 6.35 -1.76
CA LYS A 433 -15.34 5.26 -1.13
C LYS A 433 -15.98 4.82 0.19
N ARG A 434 -16.34 5.77 1.06
CA ARG A 434 -16.96 5.46 2.36
C ARG A 434 -18.28 4.68 2.18
N LEU A 435 -19.11 5.10 1.23
CA LEU A 435 -20.36 4.41 0.93
C LEU A 435 -20.13 3.01 0.33
N LEU A 436 -19.15 2.88 -0.56
CA LEU A 436 -18.76 1.58 -1.11
C LEU A 436 -18.31 0.64 0.00
N LEU A 437 -17.39 1.07 0.87
CA LEU A 437 -16.88 0.26 1.98
C LEU A 437 -17.99 -0.10 2.98
N LYS A 438 -18.88 0.84 3.31
CA LYS A 438 -20.05 0.56 4.16
C LYS A 438 -20.91 -0.56 3.57
N ARG A 439 -21.20 -0.51 2.27
CA ARG A 439 -21.99 -1.55 1.59
C ARG A 439 -21.26 -2.90 1.59
N LEU A 440 -19.94 -2.89 1.43
CA LEU A 440 -19.12 -4.10 1.50
C LEU A 440 -18.91 -4.60 2.94
N GLY A 441 -19.33 -3.85 3.97
CA GLY A 441 -19.07 -4.16 5.36
C GLY A 441 -17.57 -4.21 5.67
N MET A 442 -16.79 -3.35 5.03
CA MET A 442 -15.36 -3.21 5.23
C MET A 442 -15.02 -1.94 6.01
N ASP A 443 -14.03 -2.03 6.88
CA ASP A 443 -13.53 -0.87 7.59
C ASP A 443 -12.79 0.09 6.64
N TRP A 444 -12.64 1.34 7.10
CA TRP A 444 -11.88 2.34 6.35
C TRP A 444 -10.40 1.97 6.28
N PHE A 445 -9.84 2.08 5.09
CA PHE A 445 -8.40 1.90 4.84
C PHE A 445 -7.84 3.03 3.95
N SER A 446 -6.53 3.26 4.00
CA SER A 446 -5.85 4.11 3.02
C SER A 446 -5.59 3.32 1.72
N ASP A 447 -5.59 4.00 0.57
CA ASP A 447 -5.39 3.33 -0.72
C ASP A 447 -4.01 2.65 -0.81
N ASP A 448 -3.01 3.17 -0.08
CA ASP A 448 -1.67 2.56 0.02
C ASP A 448 -1.70 1.17 0.68
N GLN A 449 -2.68 0.90 1.56
CA GLN A 449 -2.84 -0.42 2.20
C GLN A 449 -3.19 -1.52 1.21
N VAL A 450 -3.86 -1.21 0.09
CA VAL A 450 -4.14 -2.17 -0.98
C VAL A 450 -2.83 -2.71 -1.57
N ARG A 451 -1.90 -1.83 -1.88
CA ARG A 451 -0.58 -2.22 -2.40
C ARG A 451 0.20 -3.04 -1.39
N THR A 452 0.26 -2.60 -0.14
CA THR A 452 0.91 -3.35 0.95
C THR A 452 0.32 -4.74 1.07
N HIS A 453 -1.00 -4.84 1.07
CA HIS A 453 -1.73 -6.10 1.15
C HIS A 453 -1.36 -7.05 0.01
N MET A 454 -1.35 -6.57 -1.23
CA MET A 454 -1.00 -7.37 -2.40
C MET A 454 0.44 -7.88 -2.34
N LEU A 455 1.41 -7.02 -1.99
CA LEU A 455 2.82 -7.41 -1.89
C LEU A 455 3.06 -8.47 -0.82
N VAL A 456 2.38 -8.32 0.33
CA VAL A 456 2.46 -9.31 1.42
C VAL A 456 1.84 -10.64 1.00
N LEU A 457 0.68 -10.59 0.34
CA LEU A 457 -0.02 -11.78 -0.14
C LEU A 457 0.79 -12.53 -1.22
N ASP A 458 1.38 -11.80 -2.17
CA ASP A 458 2.26 -12.37 -3.21
C ASP A 458 3.48 -13.07 -2.59
N ARG A 459 4.07 -12.48 -1.52
CA ARG A 459 5.17 -13.09 -0.80
C ARG A 459 4.75 -14.35 -0.04
N ILE A 460 3.63 -14.30 0.67
CA ILE A 460 3.16 -15.43 1.49
C ILE A 460 2.71 -16.60 0.61
N LYS A 461 1.96 -16.35 -0.47
CA LYS A 461 1.44 -17.38 -1.36
C LYS A 461 2.48 -17.89 -2.38
N GLY A 462 3.22 -16.96 -2.97
CA GLY A 462 4.10 -17.26 -4.10
C GLY A 462 5.54 -17.54 -3.72
N GLY A 463 5.92 -17.35 -2.44
CA GLY A 463 7.32 -17.44 -2.02
C GLY A 463 8.23 -16.42 -2.73
N SER A 464 7.64 -15.37 -3.32
CA SER A 464 8.37 -14.39 -4.12
C SER A 464 9.46 -13.69 -3.29
N SER A 465 10.64 -13.56 -3.87
CA SER A 465 11.75 -12.85 -3.23
C SER A 465 11.46 -11.36 -3.08
N VAL A 466 12.16 -10.71 -2.16
CA VAL A 466 12.09 -9.24 -2.03
C VAL A 466 12.56 -8.58 -3.33
N GLN A 467 13.52 -9.19 -4.03
CA GLN A 467 14.06 -8.69 -5.29
C GLN A 467 13.03 -8.80 -6.42
N SER A 468 12.41 -9.96 -6.61
CA SER A 468 11.34 -10.15 -7.60
C SER A 468 10.17 -9.19 -7.37
N LEU A 469 9.76 -9.00 -6.11
CA LEU A 469 8.72 -8.04 -5.76
C LEU A 469 9.18 -6.59 -5.98
N ARG A 470 10.46 -6.25 -5.74
CA ARG A 470 11.05 -4.95 -6.04
C ARG A 470 10.91 -4.61 -7.52
N ASP A 471 11.30 -5.54 -8.37
CA ASP A 471 11.31 -5.35 -9.82
C ASP A 471 9.88 -5.26 -10.37
N GLY A 472 8.98 -6.11 -9.91
CA GLY A 472 7.56 -6.09 -10.30
C GLY A 472 6.81 -4.80 -9.91
N VAL A 473 7.28 -4.03 -8.91
CA VAL A 473 6.66 -2.77 -8.50
C VAL A 473 7.50 -1.53 -8.82
N GLY A 474 8.64 -1.70 -9.48
CA GLY A 474 9.53 -0.62 -9.89
C GLY A 474 10.15 0.15 -8.71
N HIS A 475 10.61 -0.53 -7.66
CA HIS A 475 11.36 0.11 -6.58
C HIS A 475 12.86 0.16 -6.90
N LYS A 476 13.51 1.29 -6.59
CA LYS A 476 14.97 1.45 -6.81
C LYS A 476 15.82 0.57 -5.89
N THR A 477 15.35 0.29 -4.69
CA THR A 477 16.12 -0.43 -3.67
C THR A 477 15.27 -1.48 -2.95
N GLU A 478 15.87 -2.57 -2.54
CA GLU A 478 15.24 -3.59 -1.70
C GLU A 478 14.80 -3.04 -0.35
N THR A 479 15.53 -2.07 0.21
CA THR A 479 15.15 -1.39 1.45
C THR A 479 13.77 -0.75 1.34
N THR A 480 13.43 -0.17 0.16
CA THR A 480 12.10 0.39 -0.08
C THR A 480 11.03 -0.70 -0.10
N THR A 481 11.34 -1.85 -0.69
CA THR A 481 10.41 -2.99 -0.74
C THR A 481 10.25 -3.64 0.63
N SER A 482 11.33 -3.80 1.39
CA SER A 482 11.30 -4.45 2.71
C SER A 482 10.41 -3.73 3.74
N ILE A 483 10.17 -2.42 3.58
CA ILE A 483 9.25 -1.67 4.44
C ILE A 483 7.83 -2.26 4.41
N TYR A 484 7.39 -2.75 3.24
CA TYR A 484 6.06 -3.36 3.09
C TYR A 484 5.90 -4.67 3.86
N PHE A 485 6.99 -5.32 4.24
CA PHE A 485 6.97 -6.58 5.01
C PHE A 485 7.12 -6.39 6.51
N MET A 486 7.20 -5.15 6.97
CA MET A 486 7.22 -4.82 8.40
C MET A 486 5.79 -4.64 8.96
N ASN A 487 4.88 -5.54 8.61
CA ASN A 487 3.50 -5.59 9.12
C ASN A 487 3.26 -6.84 9.94
N ILE A 488 2.17 -6.85 10.70
CA ILE A 488 1.84 -7.94 11.62
C ILE A 488 1.71 -9.28 10.88
N ALA A 489 1.02 -9.32 9.75
CA ALA A 489 0.81 -10.55 8.99
C ALA A 489 2.14 -11.15 8.49
N SER A 490 3.00 -10.34 7.88
CA SER A 490 4.31 -10.80 7.41
C SER A 490 5.24 -11.21 8.55
N MET A 491 5.20 -10.48 9.68
CA MET A 491 6.02 -10.82 10.86
C MET A 491 5.54 -12.10 11.54
N ARG A 492 4.23 -12.31 11.69
CA ARG A 492 3.66 -13.57 12.21
C ARG A 492 4.03 -14.74 11.32
N HIS A 493 3.90 -14.58 10.00
CA HIS A 493 4.30 -15.62 9.06
C HIS A 493 5.79 -15.99 9.22
N SER A 494 6.69 -15.01 9.17
CA SER A 494 8.13 -15.25 9.32
C SER A 494 8.50 -15.80 10.71
N SER A 495 7.90 -15.28 11.78
CA SER A 495 8.15 -15.74 13.14
C SER A 495 7.61 -17.15 13.37
N SER A 496 6.49 -17.52 12.74
CA SER A 496 5.96 -18.89 12.84
C SER A 496 6.89 -19.89 12.17
N ILE A 497 7.44 -19.55 10.99
CA ILE A 497 8.43 -20.41 10.32
C ILE A 497 9.68 -20.57 11.18
N ASN A 498 10.19 -19.47 11.75
CA ASN A 498 11.38 -19.51 12.59
C ASN A 498 11.14 -20.33 13.88
N LEU A 499 9.98 -20.18 14.52
CA LEU A 499 9.65 -20.93 15.73
C LEU A 499 9.48 -22.41 15.44
N GLU A 500 8.85 -22.76 14.33
CA GLU A 500 8.70 -24.14 13.89
C GLU A 500 10.05 -24.79 13.57
N PHE A 501 10.92 -24.04 12.89
CA PHE A 501 12.30 -24.43 12.66
C PHE A 501 13.07 -24.65 13.97
N GLN A 502 12.97 -23.74 14.95
CA GLN A 502 13.60 -23.90 16.24
C GLN A 502 13.07 -25.14 17.00
N ARG A 503 11.75 -25.32 17.04
CA ARG A 503 11.12 -26.50 17.66
C ARG A 503 11.60 -27.81 17.02
N ARG A 504 11.74 -27.82 15.71
CA ARG A 504 12.28 -28.96 14.99
C ARG A 504 13.72 -29.26 15.40
N ILE A 505 14.60 -28.25 15.42
CA ILE A 505 15.98 -28.42 15.87
C ILE A 505 15.99 -28.96 17.30
N ASP A 506 15.28 -28.35 18.24
CA ASP A 506 15.25 -28.75 19.65
C ASP A 506 14.73 -30.18 19.86
N SER A 507 13.75 -30.62 19.05
CA SER A 507 13.13 -31.94 19.19
C SER A 507 13.88 -33.06 18.48
N THR A 508 14.66 -32.74 17.43
CA THR A 508 15.25 -33.74 16.54
C THR A 508 16.77 -33.91 16.71
N ILE A 509 17.45 -32.93 17.32
CA ILE A 509 18.89 -33.02 17.54
C ILE A 509 19.20 -34.00 18.69
N LYS A 510 19.96 -35.02 18.36
CA LYS A 510 20.54 -35.97 19.35
C LYS A 510 22.05 -36.04 19.16
N PHE A 511 22.78 -36.10 20.27
CA PHE A 511 24.23 -36.26 20.26
C PHE A 511 24.59 -37.70 20.52
N GLU A 512 25.21 -38.34 19.56
CA GLU A 512 25.76 -39.71 19.71
C GLU A 512 26.95 -39.75 20.70
N LEU A 513 27.53 -38.58 20.94
CA LEU A 513 28.69 -38.41 21.85
C LEU A 513 28.33 -38.59 23.35
N SER A 514 27.08 -38.45 23.73
CA SER A 514 26.61 -38.85 25.05
C SER A 514 26.47 -40.35 25.02
N ASN A 515 27.08 -41.03 25.95
CA ASN A 515 26.97 -42.50 26.12
C ASN A 515 25.54 -42.96 26.46
N GLU A 516 24.56 -42.10 26.31
CA GLU A 516 23.16 -42.43 26.44
C GLU A 516 22.75 -43.28 25.20
N ARG A 517 22.37 -44.51 25.46
CA ARG A 517 21.61 -45.36 24.53
C ARG A 517 20.23 -44.77 24.41
N SER A 518 20.15 -43.56 23.87
CA SER A 518 18.86 -42.86 23.71
C SER A 518 18.19 -43.35 22.43
N PHE A 519 17.04 -43.91 22.61
CA PHE A 519 16.09 -44.19 21.55
C PHE A 519 15.56 -42.88 20.99
N PHE A 520 15.51 -42.77 19.65
CA PHE A 520 14.86 -41.67 19.00
C PHE A 520 13.34 -41.79 19.18
N ALA A 521 12.82 -41.16 20.19
CA ALA A 521 11.41 -40.80 20.19
C ALA A 521 11.31 -39.33 19.77
N ASP A 522 10.88 -39.11 18.55
CA ASP A 522 10.47 -37.78 18.11
C ASP A 522 9.19 -37.42 18.86
N LYS A 523 9.12 -36.23 19.46
CA LYS A 523 7.88 -35.76 20.12
C LYS A 523 6.71 -35.69 19.16
N PHE A 524 6.94 -35.60 17.84
CA PHE A 524 5.95 -35.47 16.80
C PHE A 524 5.74 -36.73 15.97
N ASP A 525 6.70 -37.68 16.02
CA ASP A 525 6.60 -38.97 15.36
C ASP A 525 7.21 -40.04 16.29
N PRO A 526 6.38 -40.75 17.05
CA PRO A 526 6.84 -41.75 18.02
C PRO A 526 7.45 -43.00 17.38
N VAL A 527 7.64 -43.01 16.06
CA VAL A 527 8.24 -44.17 15.39
C VAL A 527 9.72 -44.30 15.75
N TYR A 528 10.06 -45.43 16.31
CA TYR A 528 11.43 -45.83 16.62
C TYR A 528 12.25 -45.94 15.34
N VAL A 529 13.37 -45.20 15.25
CA VAL A 529 14.29 -45.27 14.11
C VAL A 529 15.63 -45.83 14.61
N ASP A 530 16.05 -46.96 14.05
CA ASP A 530 17.38 -47.51 14.31
C ASP A 530 18.44 -46.64 13.62
N LYS A 531 19.47 -46.20 14.40
CA LYS A 531 20.56 -45.37 13.91
C LYS A 531 21.33 -45.96 12.75
N ASP A 532 21.42 -47.29 12.71
CA ASP A 532 22.15 -48.05 11.71
C ASP A 532 21.41 -48.09 10.36
N LEU A 533 20.13 -47.71 10.33
CA LEU A 533 19.31 -47.58 9.15
C LEU A 533 19.25 -46.13 8.62
N LEU A 534 20.00 -45.22 9.19
CA LEU A 534 20.02 -43.79 8.77
C LEU A 534 21.00 -43.57 7.59
N PHE A 535 20.47 -43.07 6.50
CA PHE A 535 21.26 -42.72 5.31
C PHE A 535 21.83 -41.30 5.44
N PRO A 536 23.16 -41.11 5.37
CA PRO A 536 23.76 -39.79 5.41
C PRO A 536 23.39 -38.92 4.24
N ILE A 537 23.06 -37.65 4.47
CA ILE A 537 22.75 -36.68 3.42
C ILE A 537 24.02 -35.90 3.01
N GLY A 538 25.01 -35.79 3.92
CA GLY A 538 26.28 -35.11 3.65
C GLY A 538 26.37 -33.68 4.21
N ASP A 539 25.29 -33.17 4.78
CA ASP A 539 25.20 -31.85 5.42
C ASP A 539 25.20 -31.94 6.95
N GLY A 540 25.51 -33.09 7.51
CA GLY A 540 25.45 -33.40 8.94
C GLY A 540 24.11 -33.99 9.37
N THR A 541 23.17 -34.16 8.46
CA THR A 541 21.88 -34.81 8.72
C THR A 541 21.79 -36.18 8.05
N SER A 542 20.74 -36.92 8.34
CA SER A 542 20.51 -38.26 7.83
C SER A 542 19.04 -38.46 7.47
N CYS A 543 18.76 -39.32 6.50
CA CYS A 543 17.41 -39.67 6.07
C CYS A 543 17.03 -41.06 6.58
N THR A 544 15.77 -41.24 7.02
CA THR A 544 15.25 -42.55 7.44
C THR A 544 14.82 -43.43 6.28
N SER A 545 14.44 -42.83 5.15
CA SER A 545 13.96 -43.59 3.96
C SER A 545 14.13 -42.75 2.68
N PRO A 546 15.33 -42.78 2.07
CA PRO A 546 15.60 -42.01 0.86
C PRO A 546 14.88 -42.57 -0.39
N PHE A 547 14.38 -43.78 -0.35
CA PHE A 547 13.65 -44.44 -1.46
C PHE A 547 12.14 -44.16 -1.41
N GLU A 548 11.64 -43.62 -0.30
CA GLU A 548 10.23 -43.31 -0.07
C GLU A 548 10.08 -41.91 0.46
N PRO A 549 10.36 -40.87 -0.34
CA PRO A 549 10.15 -39.47 0.12
C PRO A 549 8.67 -39.20 0.35
N PRO A 550 8.32 -38.20 1.17
CA PRO A 550 6.92 -37.79 1.37
C PRO A 550 6.21 -37.38 0.06
N ASP A 551 6.96 -36.86 -0.88
CA ASP A 551 6.49 -36.53 -2.24
C ASP A 551 7.25 -37.33 -3.27
N PRO A 552 6.58 -38.22 -4.04
CA PRO A 552 7.22 -39.01 -5.07
C PRO A 552 7.94 -38.22 -6.17
N THR A 553 7.58 -36.94 -6.36
CA THR A 553 8.24 -36.08 -7.37
C THR A 553 9.69 -35.72 -6.98
N TRP A 554 10.12 -36.00 -5.78
CA TRP A 554 11.50 -35.78 -5.32
C TRP A 554 12.45 -36.93 -5.64
N LEU A 555 11.93 -38.00 -6.27
CA LEU A 555 12.77 -39.13 -6.69
C LEU A 555 13.52 -38.79 -7.96
N VAL A 556 14.84 -39.01 -7.92
CA VAL A 556 15.72 -38.98 -9.10
C VAL A 556 16.50 -40.29 -9.13
N ASN A 557 16.32 -41.11 -10.17
CA ASN A 557 16.90 -42.43 -10.24
C ASN A 557 16.57 -43.29 -9.00
N ASP A 558 15.29 -43.36 -8.65
CA ASP A 558 14.73 -44.17 -7.55
C ASP A 558 15.19 -43.74 -6.14
N MET A 559 15.89 -42.63 -6.00
CA MET A 559 16.31 -42.11 -4.72
C MET A 559 15.99 -40.59 -4.60
N CYS A 560 15.64 -40.13 -3.41
CA CYS A 560 15.39 -38.72 -3.13
C CYS A 560 16.66 -37.89 -3.39
N ASP A 561 16.52 -36.75 -4.09
CA ASP A 561 17.61 -35.83 -4.39
C ASP A 561 18.07 -34.96 -3.21
N ALA A 562 17.43 -35.10 -2.06
CA ALA A 562 17.69 -34.40 -0.79
C ALA A 562 17.52 -32.87 -0.84
N LYS A 563 17.13 -32.25 -1.99
CA LYS A 563 17.00 -30.80 -2.11
C LYS A 563 15.95 -30.20 -1.18
N ASN A 564 14.89 -30.95 -0.90
CA ASN A 564 13.77 -30.49 -0.09
C ASN A 564 13.92 -30.83 1.40
N CYS A 565 15.06 -31.34 1.86
CA CYS A 565 15.27 -31.71 3.27
C CYS A 565 15.09 -30.55 4.26
N HIS A 566 15.38 -29.31 3.83
CA HIS A 566 15.36 -28.11 4.66
C HIS A 566 14.36 -27.06 4.19
N VAL A 567 13.55 -27.34 3.17
CA VAL A 567 12.56 -26.41 2.62
C VAL A 567 11.33 -26.37 3.52
N GLY A 568 10.85 -25.17 3.82
CA GLY A 568 9.67 -24.97 4.67
C GLY A 568 9.83 -25.57 6.05
N GLU A 569 8.91 -26.46 6.44
CA GLU A 569 8.96 -27.20 7.71
C GLU A 569 10.03 -28.31 7.72
N GLY A 570 10.66 -28.52 6.58
CA GLY A 570 11.65 -29.58 6.35
C GLY A 570 11.02 -30.96 6.14
N CYS A 571 11.84 -31.88 5.67
CA CYS A 571 11.41 -33.24 5.41
C CYS A 571 11.23 -34.04 6.72
N VAL A 572 10.08 -34.70 6.90
CA VAL A 572 9.81 -35.56 8.07
C VAL A 572 10.75 -36.75 8.17
N ARG A 573 11.36 -37.17 7.05
CA ARG A 573 12.35 -38.26 6.98
C ARG A 573 13.75 -37.80 7.41
N ASN A 574 14.02 -36.49 7.45
CA ASN A 574 15.32 -35.95 7.84
C ASN A 574 15.48 -36.01 9.38
N LYS A 575 16.60 -36.59 9.84
CA LYS A 575 16.95 -36.73 11.25
C LYS A 575 18.35 -36.18 11.51
N ILE A 576 18.58 -35.68 12.74
CA ILE A 576 19.84 -35.08 13.14
C ILE A 576 20.43 -35.90 14.25
N LEU A 577 21.40 -36.74 13.89
CA LEU A 577 22.20 -37.52 14.87
C LEU A 577 23.67 -37.09 14.75
N LEU A 578 24.14 -36.31 15.71
CA LEU A 578 25.45 -35.66 15.68
C LEU A 578 26.54 -36.56 16.30
N GLY A 579 27.11 -37.47 15.49
CA GLY A 579 28.37 -38.14 15.76
C GLY A 579 29.56 -37.36 15.20
N LYS A 580 30.78 -37.80 15.47
CA LYS A 580 32.04 -37.14 15.01
C LYS A 580 32.02 -36.79 13.52
N ARG A 581 31.63 -37.74 12.69
CA ARG A 581 31.58 -37.57 11.23
C ARG A 581 30.52 -36.54 10.80
N ARG A 582 29.34 -36.53 11.42
CA ARG A 582 28.25 -35.61 11.13
C ARG A 582 28.61 -34.19 11.54
N ILE A 583 29.30 -34.00 12.64
CA ILE A 583 29.80 -32.69 13.07
C ILE A 583 30.75 -32.10 12.02
N VAL A 584 31.70 -32.92 11.53
CA VAL A 584 32.61 -32.48 10.45
C VAL A 584 31.84 -32.07 9.19
N GLU A 585 30.80 -32.81 8.80
CA GLU A 585 29.94 -32.48 7.66
C GLU A 585 29.20 -31.15 7.87
N VAL A 586 28.67 -30.85 9.04
CA VAL A 586 28.05 -29.56 9.36
C VAL A 586 29.03 -28.41 9.15
N TRP A 587 30.26 -28.54 9.62
CA TRP A 587 31.29 -27.50 9.48
C TRP A 587 31.73 -27.35 8.03
N ALA A 588 31.94 -28.45 7.33
CA ALA A 588 32.32 -28.44 5.91
C ALA A 588 31.23 -27.80 5.04
N THR A 589 29.97 -28.15 5.25
CA THR A 589 28.83 -27.59 4.50
C THR A 589 28.64 -26.11 4.81
N THR A 590 28.80 -25.73 6.07
CA THR A 590 28.71 -24.30 6.43
C THR A 590 29.83 -23.51 5.76
N ALA A 591 31.08 -23.97 5.79
CA ALA A 591 32.21 -23.32 5.14
C ALA A 591 32.02 -23.23 3.61
N TYR A 592 31.47 -24.28 2.99
CA TYR A 592 31.09 -24.26 1.58
C TYR A 592 30.10 -23.13 1.26
N TYR A 593 29.01 -22.98 2.04
CA TYR A 593 28.03 -21.94 1.83
C TYR A 593 28.61 -20.54 2.12
N GLU A 594 29.38 -20.37 3.21
CA GLU A 594 30.03 -19.09 3.53
C GLU A 594 30.91 -18.60 2.35
N LYS A 595 31.57 -19.51 1.63
CA LYS A 595 32.41 -19.21 0.48
C LYS A 595 31.62 -19.03 -0.83
N SER A 596 30.56 -19.82 -1.02
CA SER A 596 29.95 -20.03 -2.35
C SER A 596 28.55 -19.37 -2.52
N TRP A 597 27.91 -18.91 -1.46
CA TRP A 597 26.52 -18.46 -1.52
C TRP A 597 26.28 -17.32 -2.52
N LYS A 598 27.21 -16.34 -2.63
CA LYS A 598 27.08 -15.23 -3.59
C LYS A 598 27.11 -15.73 -5.02
N ARG A 599 27.96 -16.70 -5.31
CA ARG A 599 28.06 -17.33 -6.63
C ARG A 599 26.81 -18.12 -6.96
N LEU A 600 26.34 -18.97 -6.04
CA LEU A 600 25.13 -19.78 -6.21
C LEU A 600 23.90 -18.90 -6.44
N LEU A 601 23.81 -17.77 -5.72
CA LEU A 601 22.73 -16.80 -5.90
C LEU A 601 22.80 -16.15 -7.30
N ALA A 602 24.00 -15.79 -7.76
CA ALA A 602 24.18 -15.16 -9.07
C ALA A 602 23.96 -16.15 -10.25
N GLU A 603 24.29 -17.44 -10.06
CA GLU A 603 24.11 -18.47 -11.09
C GLU A 603 22.62 -18.83 -11.28
N ASN A 604 21.86 -18.96 -10.19
CA ASN A 604 20.42 -19.26 -10.26
C ASN A 604 19.74 -18.82 -8.96
N GLU A 605 19.12 -17.65 -9.00
CA GLU A 605 18.43 -17.05 -7.84
C GLU A 605 17.25 -17.92 -7.36
N ASP A 606 16.45 -18.45 -8.27
CA ASP A 606 15.29 -19.26 -7.90
C ASP A 606 15.70 -20.57 -7.21
N ALA A 607 16.71 -21.25 -7.75
CA ALA A 607 17.26 -22.45 -7.13
C ALA A 607 17.91 -22.14 -5.78
N PHE A 608 18.60 -21.00 -5.67
CA PHE A 608 19.19 -20.57 -4.42
C PHE A 608 18.12 -20.33 -3.35
N GLN A 609 17.10 -19.57 -3.68
CA GLN A 609 16.02 -19.24 -2.72
C GLN A 609 15.21 -20.48 -2.33
N LYS A 610 14.96 -21.37 -3.28
CA LYS A 610 14.13 -22.55 -3.03
C LYS A 610 14.86 -23.64 -2.24
N TRP A 611 16.14 -23.87 -2.49
CA TRP A 611 16.87 -25.02 -1.94
C TRP A 611 18.14 -24.64 -1.16
N HIS A 612 19.05 -23.84 -1.76
CA HIS A 612 20.33 -23.54 -1.14
C HIS A 612 20.22 -22.58 0.06
N GLY A 613 19.34 -21.59 -0.04
CA GLY A 613 19.11 -20.65 1.05
C GLY A 613 18.58 -21.32 2.33
N PRO A 614 17.51 -22.11 2.27
CA PRO A 614 17.04 -22.90 3.40
C PRO A 614 18.11 -23.85 3.98
N ALA A 615 18.84 -24.57 3.13
CA ALA A 615 19.90 -25.47 3.58
C ALA A 615 21.05 -24.72 4.25
N MET A 616 21.47 -23.58 3.70
CA MET A 616 22.49 -22.71 4.30
C MET A 616 22.06 -22.22 5.67
N LEU A 617 20.85 -21.68 5.80
CA LEU A 617 20.32 -21.17 7.05
C LEU A 617 20.20 -22.27 8.11
N PHE A 618 19.75 -23.46 7.69
CA PHE A 618 19.68 -24.62 8.56
C PHE A 618 21.05 -25.01 9.12
N ASN A 619 22.05 -25.11 8.25
CA ASN A 619 23.41 -25.49 8.68
C ASN A 619 24.06 -24.43 9.59
N LEU A 620 23.85 -23.14 9.32
CA LEU A 620 24.30 -22.04 10.19
C LEU A 620 23.64 -22.12 11.58
N ALA A 621 22.33 -22.39 11.63
CA ALA A 621 21.60 -22.55 12.89
C ALA A 621 22.05 -23.80 13.66
N LEU A 622 22.25 -24.91 12.96
CA LEU A 622 22.75 -26.15 13.55
C LEU A 622 24.16 -25.98 14.12
N LYS A 623 25.06 -25.34 13.37
CA LYS A 623 26.42 -24.98 13.83
C LYS A 623 26.36 -24.12 15.09
N LYS A 624 25.49 -23.12 15.13
CA LYS A 624 25.28 -22.28 16.32
C LYS A 624 24.75 -23.10 17.52
N TYR A 625 23.71 -23.91 17.28
CA TYR A 625 23.13 -24.78 18.31
C TYR A 625 24.17 -25.70 18.94
N ILE A 626 25.00 -26.32 18.10
CA ILE A 626 26.09 -27.22 18.61
C ILE A 626 27.07 -26.43 19.46
N ARG A 627 27.47 -25.21 19.07
CA ARG A 627 28.36 -24.35 19.87
C ARG A 627 27.75 -23.93 21.20
N ASP A 628 26.47 -23.65 21.22
CA ASP A 628 25.77 -23.19 22.42
C ASP A 628 25.32 -24.35 23.34
N SER A 629 25.51 -25.62 22.91
CA SER A 629 25.11 -26.80 23.64
C SER A 629 26.09 -27.18 24.76
N SER A 630 25.59 -27.90 25.77
CA SER A 630 26.42 -28.51 26.82
C SER A 630 27.46 -29.52 26.31
N TYR A 631 27.32 -29.99 25.07
CA TYR A 631 28.23 -30.91 24.41
C TYR A 631 29.43 -30.22 23.73
N TRP A 632 29.47 -28.89 23.71
CA TRP A 632 30.56 -28.15 23.04
C TRP A 632 31.98 -28.59 23.46
N PRO A 633 32.27 -28.86 24.76
CA PRO A 633 33.61 -29.35 25.17
C PRO A 633 34.03 -30.66 24.49
N LEU A 634 33.09 -31.51 24.11
CA LEU A 634 33.35 -32.75 23.39
C LEU A 634 33.48 -32.52 21.87
N VAL A 635 32.84 -31.50 21.34
CA VAL A 635 32.80 -31.17 19.94
C VAL A 635 34.00 -30.30 19.52
N GLU A 636 34.43 -29.36 20.36
CA GLU A 636 35.49 -28.40 20.04
C GLU A 636 36.79 -29.08 19.55
N PRO A 637 37.29 -30.19 20.14
CA PRO A 637 38.48 -30.86 19.61
C PRO A 637 38.28 -31.44 18.21
N ILE A 638 37.05 -31.90 17.89
CA ILE A 638 36.74 -32.46 16.58
C ILE A 638 36.74 -31.35 15.51
N VAL A 639 36.19 -30.20 15.85
CA VAL A 639 36.12 -29.03 14.97
C VAL A 639 37.51 -28.46 14.74
N ARG A 640 38.32 -28.28 15.78
CA ARG A 640 39.68 -27.76 15.70
C ARG A 640 40.56 -28.61 14.76
N ASN A 641 40.49 -29.92 14.87
CA ASN A 641 41.18 -30.85 13.96
C ASN A 641 40.68 -30.75 12.50
N CYS A 642 39.41 -30.36 12.31
CA CYS A 642 38.87 -30.18 10.97
C CYS A 642 39.32 -28.84 10.33
N GLU A 643 39.35 -27.77 11.10
CA GLU A 643 39.80 -26.45 10.68
C GLU A 643 41.29 -26.44 10.34
N GLU A 644 42.13 -27.10 11.11
CA GLU A 644 43.57 -27.26 10.87
C GLU A 644 43.84 -28.01 9.52
N LYS A 645 43.06 -29.06 9.22
CA LYS A 645 43.17 -29.85 7.99
C LYS A 645 42.68 -29.09 6.75
N ASN A 646 41.79 -28.11 6.89
CA ASN A 646 41.29 -27.30 5.79
C ASN A 646 42.16 -26.03 5.56
N ALA A 647 43.07 -25.71 6.46
CA ALA A 647 44.01 -24.60 6.35
C ALA A 647 45.35 -24.97 5.70
N THR A 648 45.63 -26.29 5.58
CA THR A 648 46.75 -26.85 4.82
C THR A 648 46.27 -27.33 3.44
#